data_5d211caa2dfd568869d1ec2bca476768
#
_entry.id   5d211caa2dfd568869d1ec2bca476768
#
_cell.length_a   1.000
_cell.length_b   1.000
_cell.length_c   1.000
_cell.angle_alpha   90.00
_cell.angle_beta   90.00
_cell.angle_gamma   90.00
#
_symmetry.space_group_name_H-M   'P 1'
#
loop_
_entity.id
_entity.type
_entity.pdbx_description
1 polymer ?
#
loop_
_entity_poly.entity_id
_entity_poly.type
_entity_poly.pdbx_seq_one_letter_code
_entity_poly.pdbx_strand_id
1 'polypeptide(L)'
;MSDEVNDEAEAVEETLRQPIVAVTGHVDHGKTSLLDLLRSIGGNKTNVMNREAGGITQELGVTNVPSELLVKAIQTMPFKEKPKFESPGIIFLDTPGHESFGSIRNRSGSVADIAILIVDIVEGFKPQTIQSIEILEQNDIPFIIVGNKVDRIHQWESKRGRSSWQSWNEQSKDVQKMADDFYYKLLGQVASHSKFNLAKYWDGIKTFDIKNDRLFVPMSAKEGEGLQDLLFVILAMAEKFAREDLIIHSEDMAEGYVLESREEIGVGKTIDIILTKGTIRVGDSVAYNTNDGPIADSSHADESTSVRIRSIRKPMGMAEMRDAGKRWENIQSASAASGLKLVIPRMKEIHIGSKIFFPKPEEDLEPIFKEMKLENKRIRDEAPIMCSICSEVLSRKEFSTLHTNSSAQGEGFSQGCQTAREVREGAVVKARTFGGLEAVLYELKKRKIPISHAEVGPVNKRDVREILATGNDEHKFLIALAVKGNVQVEQEIKEAEKSKKSVDFNYIQGDILYQIMDQIDERVEEIREAAANSESGILFRPAQIRYLNMSFKDKPAVFGVQVLKGQIRVGQELLRSDGTGRVLGKILSIGTDGETVAHEGEQVPIQVNIRFSRSNIIEDEIFYGNVLEGDSKNMRNVSLSESEKDAFIEIIKIHQEILQEFGYGFGWKP
;
A
#
# COMPACT_ATOMS: atom_id res chain seq x y z
N MET A 1 57.18 15.45 50.48
CA MET A 1 56.89 15.88 49.11
C MET A 1 55.93 14.86 48.58
N SER A 2 54.68 15.18 48.69
CA SER A 2 53.57 14.39 48.17
C SER A 2 53.09 15.03 46.90
N ASP A 3 53.30 14.39 45.80
CA ASP A 3 52.75 14.80 44.50
C ASP A 3 51.24 14.56 44.52
N GLU A 4 50.46 15.60 44.61
CA GLU A 4 49.04 15.63 44.28
C GLU A 4 48.91 15.52 42.78
N VAL A 5 48.49 14.36 42.30
CA VAL A 5 48.01 14.18 40.93
C VAL A 5 46.64 14.81 40.87
N ASN A 6 46.55 15.98 40.24
CA ASN A 6 45.26 16.55 39.84
C ASN A 6 44.66 15.68 38.74
N ASP A 7 43.70 14.85 39.14
CA ASP A 7 42.72 14.27 38.23
C ASP A 7 41.70 15.36 37.85
N GLU A 8 42.05 16.23 36.92
CA GLU A 8 41.06 17.00 36.18
C GLU A 8 40.40 16.03 35.18
N ALA A 9 39.37 15.35 35.63
CA ALA A 9 38.44 14.69 34.70
C ALA A 9 37.87 15.80 33.80
N GLU A 10 38.33 15.91 32.58
CA GLU A 10 37.66 16.68 31.52
C GLU A 10 36.20 16.26 31.53
N ALA A 11 35.32 17.14 31.93
CA ALA A 11 33.88 16.95 31.81
C ALA A 11 33.63 16.85 30.29
N VAL A 12 33.39 15.65 29.81
CA VAL A 12 32.93 15.44 28.43
C VAL A 12 31.59 16.17 28.32
N GLU A 13 31.58 17.28 27.60
CA GLU A 13 30.33 18.01 27.32
C GLU A 13 29.39 17.03 26.60
N GLU A 14 28.36 16.57 27.31
CA GLU A 14 27.31 15.74 26.75
C GLU A 14 26.60 16.53 25.65
N THR A 15 26.78 16.13 24.41
CA THR A 15 26.11 16.76 23.26
C THR A 15 24.84 16.01 22.95
N LEU A 16 23.70 16.69 23.04
CA LEU A 16 22.40 16.10 22.68
C LEU A 16 22.17 16.16 21.16
N ARG A 17 21.64 15.06 20.62
CA ARG A 17 21.09 15.05 19.25
C ARG A 17 19.66 15.59 19.23
N GLN A 18 19.18 15.89 18.04
CA GLN A 18 17.78 16.22 17.84
C GLN A 18 16.90 14.98 18.09
N PRO A 19 15.75 15.11 18.78
CA PRO A 19 14.77 14.05 18.85
C PRO A 19 14.18 13.78 17.46
N ILE A 20 14.01 12.50 17.16
CA ILE A 20 13.34 12.01 15.95
C ILE A 20 11.88 11.76 16.31
N VAL A 21 10.97 12.45 15.64
CA VAL A 21 9.53 12.42 15.92
C VAL A 21 8.78 11.80 14.74
N ALA A 22 8.22 10.61 14.93
CA ALA A 22 7.38 9.99 13.91
C ALA A 22 5.97 10.62 13.91
N VAL A 23 5.44 10.88 12.71
CA VAL A 23 4.07 11.37 12.53
C VAL A 23 3.23 10.25 11.95
N THR A 24 2.26 9.74 12.71
CA THR A 24 1.40 8.60 12.33
C THR A 24 -0.09 8.89 12.55
N GLY A 25 -0.94 8.05 12.03
CA GLY A 25 -2.41 8.18 12.13
C GLY A 25 -3.11 7.80 10.84
N HIS A 26 -4.43 7.90 10.84
CA HIS A 26 -5.26 7.53 9.70
C HIS A 26 -5.03 8.43 8.47
N VAL A 27 -5.33 7.91 7.27
CA VAL A 27 -5.43 8.72 6.04
C VAL A 27 -6.44 9.85 6.29
N ASP A 28 -6.21 11.02 5.70
CA ASP A 28 -7.06 12.22 5.83
C ASP A 28 -7.16 12.87 7.22
N HIS A 29 -6.52 12.34 8.27
CA HIS A 29 -6.49 12.99 9.59
C HIS A 29 -5.57 14.22 9.66
N GLY A 30 -4.80 14.51 8.59
CA GLY A 30 -4.04 15.75 8.40
C GLY A 30 -2.56 15.68 8.74
N LYS A 31 -1.92 14.50 8.60
CA LYS A 31 -0.46 14.32 8.77
C LYS A 31 0.34 15.25 7.87
N THR A 32 0.11 15.17 6.56
CA THR A 32 0.80 16.00 5.55
C THR A 32 0.52 17.50 5.78
N SER A 33 -0.70 17.84 6.19
CA SER A 33 -1.06 19.24 6.52
C SER A 33 -0.28 19.76 7.73
N LEU A 34 -0.06 18.95 8.77
CA LEU A 34 0.77 19.31 9.91
C LEU A 34 2.22 19.56 9.48
N LEU A 35 2.78 18.68 8.66
CA LEU A 35 4.16 18.80 8.18
C LEU A 35 4.33 20.02 7.27
N ASP A 36 3.38 20.32 6.39
CA ASP A 36 3.39 21.54 5.58
C ASP A 36 3.28 22.80 6.46
N LEU A 37 2.49 22.75 7.54
CA LEU A 37 2.42 23.82 8.52
C LEU A 37 3.76 24.02 9.24
N LEU A 38 4.42 22.93 9.68
CA LEU A 38 5.76 22.97 10.30
C LEU A 38 6.80 23.62 9.35
N ARG A 39 6.82 23.21 8.09
CA ARG A 39 7.70 23.78 7.06
C ARG A 39 7.45 25.27 6.83
N SER A 40 6.20 25.72 6.99
CA SER A 40 5.83 27.13 6.82
C SER A 40 6.40 28.07 7.88
N ILE A 41 6.79 27.57 9.08
CA ILE A 41 7.43 28.38 10.14
C ILE A 41 8.72 29.01 9.64
N GLY A 42 9.48 28.33 8.80
CA GLY A 42 10.72 28.83 8.16
C GLY A 42 10.53 29.79 6.98
N GLY A 43 9.28 30.18 6.69
CA GLY A 43 8.95 31.08 5.57
C GLY A 43 8.87 30.41 4.21
N ASN A 44 9.10 29.12 4.10
CA ASN A 44 8.94 28.34 2.88
C ASN A 44 7.50 27.83 2.75
N LYS A 45 6.74 28.35 1.82
CA LYS A 45 5.45 27.76 1.44
C LYS A 45 5.72 26.51 0.59
N THR A 46 5.89 25.37 1.23
CA THR A 46 5.88 24.08 0.56
C THR A 46 4.43 23.56 0.53
N ASN A 47 4.03 22.97 -0.57
CA ASN A 47 2.73 22.35 -0.70
C ASN A 47 2.97 20.92 -1.21
N VAL A 48 3.51 20.08 -0.30
CA VAL A 48 3.89 18.69 -0.60
C VAL A 48 2.64 17.87 -0.88
N MET A 49 1.55 18.15 -0.16
CA MET A 49 0.26 17.48 -0.36
C MET A 49 -0.24 17.53 -1.82
N ASN A 50 -0.01 18.64 -2.53
CA ASN A 50 -0.42 18.76 -3.94
C ASN A 50 0.59 18.14 -4.94
N ARG A 51 1.75 17.69 -4.48
CA ARG A 51 2.80 17.09 -5.32
C ARG A 51 2.89 15.58 -5.20
N GLU A 52 2.41 15.03 -4.10
CA GLU A 52 2.34 13.59 -3.92
C GLU A 52 1.25 12.98 -4.81
N ALA A 53 1.58 11.88 -5.47
CA ALA A 53 0.67 11.18 -6.35
C ALA A 53 -0.58 10.73 -5.57
N GLY A 54 -1.76 11.19 -6.00
CA GLY A 54 -3.03 10.92 -5.31
C GLY A 54 -3.23 11.67 -3.99
N GLY A 55 -2.34 12.63 -3.62
CA GLY A 55 -2.43 13.39 -2.37
C GLY A 55 -2.20 12.56 -1.10
N ILE A 56 -1.60 11.36 -1.23
CA ILE A 56 -1.30 10.46 -0.12
C ILE A 56 0.21 10.20 -0.02
N THR A 57 0.74 10.18 1.19
CA THR A 57 2.14 9.83 1.44
C THR A 57 2.34 8.33 1.29
N GLN A 58 3.24 7.92 0.41
CA GLN A 58 3.61 6.52 0.15
C GLN A 58 5.06 6.22 0.50
N GLU A 59 5.88 7.23 0.76
CA GLU A 59 7.30 7.14 1.07
C GLU A 59 7.63 7.87 2.36
N LEU A 60 8.73 7.48 2.99
CA LEU A 60 9.21 8.12 4.21
C LEU A 60 9.80 9.52 3.89
N GLY A 61 9.27 10.55 4.52
CA GLY A 61 9.75 11.92 4.40
C GLY A 61 10.49 12.39 5.67
N VAL A 62 11.45 13.30 5.51
CA VAL A 62 12.18 13.90 6.63
C VAL A 62 12.11 15.42 6.57
N THR A 63 11.70 16.03 7.68
CA THR A 63 11.68 17.48 7.85
C THR A 63 12.47 17.85 9.10
N ASN A 64 13.51 18.67 8.94
CA ASN A 64 14.31 19.17 10.06
C ASN A 64 13.82 20.57 10.46
N VAL A 65 13.51 20.77 11.74
CA VAL A 65 13.11 22.04 12.32
C VAL A 65 14.17 22.50 13.32
N PRO A 66 15.02 23.48 12.98
CA PRO A 66 16.08 23.98 13.86
C PRO A 66 15.54 24.63 15.12
N SER A 67 16.32 24.58 16.22
CA SER A 67 15.96 25.14 17.54
C SER A 67 15.58 26.62 17.50
N GLU A 68 16.23 27.41 16.65
CA GLU A 68 15.96 28.86 16.51
C GLU A 68 14.51 29.15 16.12
N LEU A 69 13.94 28.31 15.24
CA LEU A 69 12.55 28.45 14.80
C LEU A 69 11.56 27.88 15.82
N LEU A 70 11.95 26.83 16.53
CA LEU A 70 11.16 26.26 17.61
C LEU A 70 11.01 27.26 18.77
N VAL A 71 12.13 27.84 19.21
CA VAL A 71 12.14 28.89 20.25
C VAL A 71 11.26 30.06 19.84
N LYS A 72 11.38 30.54 18.58
CA LYS A 72 10.55 31.64 18.09
C LYS A 72 9.06 31.30 18.08
N ALA A 73 8.69 30.09 17.73
CA ALA A 73 7.29 29.64 17.75
C ALA A 73 6.76 29.54 19.19
N ILE A 74 7.54 28.95 20.10
CA ILE A 74 7.14 28.75 21.50
C ILE A 74 7.12 30.08 22.30
N GLN A 75 7.95 31.06 21.90
CA GLN A 75 7.96 32.39 22.55
C GLN A 75 6.62 33.13 22.48
N THR A 76 5.72 32.75 21.60
CA THR A 76 4.37 33.32 21.49
C THR A 76 3.42 32.78 22.57
N MET A 77 3.81 31.73 23.30
CA MET A 77 3.00 31.15 24.37
C MET A 77 2.99 32.02 25.63
N PRO A 78 1.88 32.01 26.41
CA PRO A 78 1.69 32.86 27.58
C PRO A 78 2.39 32.32 28.86
N PHE A 79 3.64 31.89 28.75
CA PHE A 79 4.42 31.47 29.90
C PHE A 79 4.96 32.65 30.70
N LYS A 80 4.95 32.55 32.04
CA LYS A 80 5.59 33.54 32.93
C LYS A 80 7.11 33.53 32.73
N GLU A 81 7.70 32.34 32.65
CA GLU A 81 9.11 32.14 32.34
C GLU A 81 9.20 31.31 31.06
N LYS A 82 10.01 31.79 30.12
CA LYS A 82 10.18 31.10 28.84
C LYS A 82 11.05 29.87 29.03
N PRO A 83 10.58 28.66 28.64
CA PRO A 83 11.37 27.45 28.73
C PRO A 83 12.62 27.56 27.86
N LYS A 84 13.76 27.10 28.38
CA LYS A 84 14.99 26.94 27.63
C LYS A 84 15.11 25.46 27.28
N PHE A 85 15.38 25.16 26.02
CA PHE A 85 15.59 23.82 25.52
C PHE A 85 17.04 23.65 25.09
N GLU A 86 17.63 22.49 25.42
CA GLU A 86 19.02 22.14 25.08
C GLU A 86 19.10 21.44 23.69
N SER A 87 17.99 20.90 23.22
CA SER A 87 17.93 20.23 21.92
C SER A 87 18.24 21.18 20.75
N PRO A 88 19.11 20.79 19.80
CA PRO A 88 19.45 21.60 18.63
C PRO A 88 18.33 21.72 17.58
N GLY A 89 17.22 21.05 17.79
CA GLY A 89 16.06 21.07 16.90
C GLY A 89 15.16 19.85 17.05
N ILE A 90 14.31 19.59 16.06
CA ILE A 90 13.46 18.38 15.97
C ILE A 90 13.52 17.87 14.53
N ILE A 91 13.62 16.55 14.37
CA ILE A 91 13.44 15.88 13.09
C ILE A 91 12.07 15.20 13.06
N PHE A 92 11.25 15.54 12.07
CA PHE A 92 9.97 14.89 11.84
C PHE A 92 10.10 13.85 10.71
N LEU A 93 9.60 12.63 10.99
CA LEU A 93 9.44 11.55 10.02
C LEU A 93 7.99 11.48 9.58
N ASP A 94 7.75 11.70 8.29
CA ASP A 94 6.43 11.51 7.68
C ASP A 94 6.22 10.04 7.34
N THR A 95 5.13 9.45 7.85
CA THR A 95 4.83 8.04 7.60
C THR A 95 3.53 7.88 6.79
N PRO A 96 3.50 6.92 5.84
CA PRO A 96 2.26 6.60 5.14
C PRO A 96 1.14 6.18 6.09
N GLY A 97 -0.08 6.68 5.83
CA GLY A 97 -1.23 6.46 6.71
C GLY A 97 -1.95 5.12 6.52
N HIS A 98 -1.80 4.47 5.37
CA HIS A 98 -2.60 3.30 5.04
C HIS A 98 -2.10 1.99 5.66
N GLU A 99 -3.00 1.02 5.89
CA GLU A 99 -2.66 -0.26 6.54
C GLU A 99 -1.60 -1.07 5.80
N SER A 100 -1.59 -1.03 4.46
CA SER A 100 -0.60 -1.70 3.61
C SER A 100 0.84 -1.26 3.88
N PHE A 101 1.06 -0.07 4.46
CA PHE A 101 2.37 0.46 4.82
C PHE A 101 2.74 0.23 6.29
N GLY A 102 2.18 -0.82 6.91
CA GLY A 102 2.43 -1.16 8.31
C GLY A 102 3.91 -1.36 8.64
N SER A 103 4.67 -1.96 7.74
CA SER A 103 6.11 -2.17 7.89
C SER A 103 6.91 -0.87 7.90
N ILE A 104 6.54 0.14 7.10
CA ILE A 104 7.17 1.46 7.13
C ILE A 104 6.88 2.14 8.48
N ARG A 105 5.63 2.04 8.99
CA ARG A 105 5.28 2.57 10.31
C ARG A 105 6.03 1.85 11.42
N ASN A 106 6.20 0.54 11.31
CA ASN A 106 6.96 -0.24 12.29
C ASN A 106 8.44 0.18 12.32
N ARG A 107 9.06 0.40 11.15
CA ARG A 107 10.44 0.91 11.07
C ARG A 107 10.55 2.34 11.62
N SER A 108 9.67 3.24 11.21
CA SER A 108 9.69 4.62 11.70
C SER A 108 9.36 4.69 13.21
N GLY A 109 8.48 3.80 13.70
CA GLY A 109 8.29 3.60 15.12
C GLY A 109 9.58 3.19 15.83
N SER A 110 10.30 2.20 15.34
CA SER A 110 11.56 1.71 15.96
C SER A 110 12.73 2.70 15.89
N VAL A 111 12.62 3.77 15.10
CA VAL A 111 13.66 4.82 14.92
C VAL A 111 13.31 6.09 15.70
N ALA A 112 12.05 6.32 15.97
CA ALA A 112 11.57 7.52 16.60
C ALA A 112 11.75 7.49 18.13
N ASP A 113 12.18 8.60 18.68
CA ASP A 113 12.24 8.80 20.15
C ASP A 113 10.86 9.12 20.72
N ILE A 114 10.04 9.80 19.94
CA ILE A 114 8.67 10.19 20.29
C ILE A 114 7.81 10.06 19.02
N ALA A 115 6.52 9.76 19.18
CA ALA A 115 5.59 9.79 18.08
C ALA A 115 4.45 10.79 18.28
N ILE A 116 3.88 11.25 17.18
CA ILE A 116 2.65 12.03 17.12
C ILE A 116 1.60 11.13 16.47
N LEU A 117 0.54 10.82 17.20
CA LEU A 117 -0.64 10.15 16.70
C LEU A 117 -1.70 11.20 16.35
N ILE A 118 -1.86 11.49 15.07
CA ILE A 118 -2.85 12.47 14.60
C ILE A 118 -4.21 11.82 14.45
N VAL A 119 -5.22 12.43 15.05
CA VAL A 119 -6.62 11.99 15.01
C VAL A 119 -7.50 13.17 14.65
N ASP A 120 -8.41 13.00 13.69
CA ASP A 120 -9.49 13.97 13.48
C ASP A 120 -10.41 13.96 14.73
N ILE A 121 -10.50 15.09 15.44
CA ILE A 121 -11.19 15.18 16.73
C ILE A 121 -12.68 14.82 16.62
N VAL A 122 -13.31 15.11 15.47
CA VAL A 122 -14.73 14.83 15.22
C VAL A 122 -14.95 13.36 14.91
N GLU A 123 -14.12 12.77 14.08
CA GLU A 123 -14.25 11.37 13.65
C GLU A 123 -13.83 10.38 14.76
N GLY A 124 -12.72 10.67 15.42
CA GLY A 124 -12.13 9.78 16.44
C GLY A 124 -11.25 8.68 15.84
N PHE A 125 -11.06 7.60 16.57
CA PHE A 125 -10.21 6.49 16.14
C PHE A 125 -10.80 5.72 14.97
N LYS A 126 -9.93 5.37 14.05
CA LYS A 126 -10.17 4.51 12.90
C LYS A 126 -9.27 3.25 13.00
N PRO A 127 -9.52 2.19 12.22
CA PRO A 127 -8.70 0.97 12.29
C PRO A 127 -7.19 1.23 12.19
N GLN A 128 -6.76 2.12 11.31
CA GLN A 128 -5.34 2.50 11.15
C GLN A 128 -4.80 3.27 12.36
N THR A 129 -5.64 4.01 13.08
CA THR A 129 -5.26 4.67 14.34
C THR A 129 -4.93 3.63 15.40
N ILE A 130 -5.77 2.60 15.53
CA ILE A 130 -5.59 1.48 16.48
C ILE A 130 -4.31 0.72 16.13
N GLN A 131 -4.11 0.37 14.85
CA GLN A 131 -2.88 -0.29 14.38
C GLN A 131 -1.63 0.55 14.68
N SER A 132 -1.71 1.88 14.55
CA SER A 132 -0.60 2.77 14.89
C SER A 132 -0.30 2.73 16.41
N ILE A 133 -1.31 2.69 17.26
CA ILE A 133 -1.14 2.54 18.71
C ILE A 133 -0.43 1.22 19.02
N GLU A 134 -0.90 0.11 18.46
CA GLU A 134 -0.30 -1.22 18.66
C GLU A 134 1.18 -1.24 18.28
N ILE A 135 1.55 -0.63 17.14
CA ILE A 135 2.95 -0.53 16.70
C ILE A 135 3.78 0.31 17.68
N LEU A 136 3.26 1.43 18.16
CA LEU A 136 3.96 2.30 19.09
C LEU A 136 4.15 1.62 20.45
N GLU A 137 3.14 0.89 20.93
CA GLU A 137 3.23 0.11 22.18
C GLU A 137 4.19 -1.07 22.06
N GLN A 138 4.20 -1.80 20.92
CA GLN A 138 5.13 -2.91 20.67
C GLN A 138 6.59 -2.48 20.65
N ASN A 139 6.87 -1.25 20.27
CA ASN A 139 8.23 -0.69 20.23
C ASN A 139 8.56 0.20 21.43
N ASP A 140 7.70 0.25 22.45
CA ASP A 140 7.85 1.09 23.65
C ASP A 140 8.04 2.59 23.35
N ILE A 141 7.48 3.10 22.24
CA ILE A 141 7.62 4.49 21.83
C ILE A 141 6.59 5.37 22.51
N PRO A 142 7.01 6.37 23.28
CA PRO A 142 6.10 7.35 23.87
C PRO A 142 5.47 8.22 22.78
N PHE A 143 4.18 8.53 22.92
CA PHE A 143 3.49 9.31 21.88
C PHE A 143 2.50 10.32 22.46
N ILE A 144 2.25 11.36 21.65
CA ILE A 144 1.30 12.45 21.91
C ILE A 144 0.09 12.22 21.01
N ILE A 145 -1.12 12.32 21.53
CA ILE A 145 -2.34 12.30 20.74
C ILE A 145 -2.71 13.72 20.33
N VAL A 146 -2.67 13.99 19.04
CA VAL A 146 -3.04 15.28 18.46
C VAL A 146 -4.46 15.22 17.95
N GLY A 147 -5.37 15.94 18.62
CA GLY A 147 -6.74 16.14 18.16
C GLY A 147 -6.79 17.23 17.09
N ASN A 148 -6.58 16.83 15.83
CA ASN A 148 -6.54 17.77 14.70
C ASN A 148 -7.94 18.14 14.21
N LYS A 149 -8.02 19.20 13.43
CA LYS A 149 -9.22 19.73 12.79
C LYS A 149 -10.26 20.24 13.80
N VAL A 150 -9.82 20.89 14.88
CA VAL A 150 -10.75 21.56 15.82
C VAL A 150 -11.60 22.61 15.12
N ASP A 151 -11.13 23.18 14.02
CA ASP A 151 -11.87 24.08 13.13
C ASP A 151 -13.15 23.47 12.51
N ARG A 152 -13.33 22.15 12.55
CA ARG A 152 -14.55 21.44 12.12
C ARG A 152 -15.62 21.37 13.21
N ILE A 153 -15.28 21.69 14.47
CA ILE A 153 -16.28 21.77 15.54
C ILE A 153 -17.23 22.92 15.23
N HIS A 154 -18.52 22.66 15.32
CA HIS A 154 -19.54 23.66 14.96
C HIS A 154 -19.36 24.94 15.79
N GLN A 155 -19.32 26.09 15.11
CA GLN A 155 -19.08 27.41 15.69
C GLN A 155 -17.73 27.61 16.40
N TRP A 156 -16.73 26.74 16.13
CA TRP A 156 -15.39 26.96 16.64
C TRP A 156 -14.73 28.18 15.97
N GLU A 157 -14.26 29.10 16.78
CA GLU A 157 -13.54 30.29 16.33
C GLU A 157 -12.03 30.03 16.35
N SER A 158 -11.47 29.62 15.21
CA SER A 158 -10.03 29.42 15.06
C SER A 158 -9.29 30.73 14.97
N LYS A 159 -8.12 30.83 15.65
CA LYS A 159 -7.23 32.00 15.57
C LYS A 159 -5.79 31.51 15.34
N ARG A 160 -5.26 31.90 14.19
CA ARG A 160 -3.89 31.51 13.79
C ARG A 160 -2.85 31.96 14.84
N GLY A 161 -1.92 31.06 15.18
CA GLY A 161 -0.83 31.31 16.13
C GLY A 161 -1.29 31.43 17.58
N ARG A 162 -2.51 31.00 17.89
CA ARG A 162 -3.01 30.98 19.26
C ARG A 162 -2.72 29.63 19.93
N SER A 163 -2.45 29.65 21.21
CA SER A 163 -2.32 28.46 22.04
C SER A 163 -3.62 27.66 22.08
N SER A 164 -3.55 26.34 22.03
CA SER A 164 -4.72 25.45 22.13
C SER A 164 -5.46 25.69 23.43
N TRP A 165 -4.73 25.90 24.55
CA TRP A 165 -5.32 26.19 25.84
C TRP A 165 -6.16 27.47 25.83
N GLN A 166 -5.61 28.56 25.24
CA GLN A 166 -6.34 29.81 25.11
C GLN A 166 -7.58 29.65 24.22
N SER A 167 -7.41 29.07 23.06
CA SER A 167 -8.50 28.85 22.12
C SER A 167 -9.61 28.02 22.71
N TRP A 168 -9.28 26.94 23.44
CA TRP A 168 -10.28 26.08 24.09
C TRP A 168 -11.08 26.81 25.15
N ASN A 169 -10.41 27.58 26.02
CA ASN A 169 -11.04 28.25 27.12
C ASN A 169 -11.81 29.56 26.75
N GLU A 170 -11.50 30.14 25.59
CA GLU A 170 -12.13 31.36 25.11
C GLU A 170 -13.33 31.13 24.18
N GLN A 171 -13.60 29.85 23.79
CA GLN A 171 -14.84 29.53 23.08
C GLN A 171 -16.08 29.78 23.91
N SER A 172 -17.23 29.93 23.28
CA SER A 172 -18.50 29.96 23.99
C SER A 172 -18.71 28.65 24.79
N LYS A 173 -19.50 28.73 25.88
CA LYS A 173 -19.73 27.55 26.73
C LYS A 173 -20.31 26.36 26.01
N ASP A 174 -21.15 26.61 25.01
CA ASP A 174 -21.74 25.53 24.19
C ASP A 174 -20.68 24.85 23.29
N VAL A 175 -19.80 25.65 22.69
CA VAL A 175 -18.69 25.15 21.88
C VAL A 175 -17.65 24.39 22.74
N GLN A 176 -17.33 24.93 23.94
CA GLN A 176 -16.47 24.24 24.90
C GLN A 176 -17.04 22.87 25.28
N LYS A 177 -18.34 22.79 25.56
CA LYS A 177 -19.02 21.54 25.88
C LYS A 177 -18.94 20.55 24.72
N MET A 178 -19.18 20.98 23.47
CA MET A 178 -19.04 20.12 22.29
C MET A 178 -17.59 19.61 22.13
N ALA A 179 -16.61 20.48 22.36
CA ALA A 179 -15.20 20.10 22.29
C ALA A 179 -14.83 19.10 23.41
N ASP A 180 -15.34 19.30 24.62
CA ASP A 180 -15.17 18.35 25.74
C ASP A 180 -15.86 17.02 25.44
N ASP A 181 -17.04 17.00 24.82
CA ASP A 181 -17.71 15.75 24.42
C ASP A 181 -16.87 14.96 23.42
N PHE A 182 -16.23 15.62 22.43
CA PHE A 182 -15.29 14.97 21.52
C PHE A 182 -14.04 14.43 22.24
N TYR A 183 -13.48 15.21 23.16
CA TYR A 183 -12.36 14.75 23.99
C TYR A 183 -12.74 13.52 24.82
N TYR A 184 -13.91 13.51 25.49
CA TYR A 184 -14.38 12.36 26.25
C TYR A 184 -14.66 11.14 25.39
N LYS A 185 -15.11 11.34 24.15
CA LYS A 185 -15.23 10.25 23.17
C LYS A 185 -13.86 9.63 22.88
N LEU A 186 -12.83 10.45 22.62
CA LEU A 186 -11.47 9.97 22.42
C LEU A 186 -10.92 9.26 23.67
N LEU A 187 -11.16 9.81 24.85
CA LEU A 187 -10.78 9.19 26.13
C LEU A 187 -11.39 7.79 26.28
N GLY A 188 -12.67 7.62 25.94
CA GLY A 188 -13.34 6.32 25.93
C GLY A 188 -12.75 5.34 24.92
N GLN A 189 -12.37 5.83 23.75
CA GLN A 189 -11.69 5.01 22.73
C GLN A 189 -10.29 4.57 23.16
N VAL A 190 -9.53 5.47 23.79
CA VAL A 190 -8.22 5.14 24.40
C VAL A 190 -8.40 4.04 25.44
N ALA A 191 -9.32 4.21 26.38
CA ALA A 191 -9.57 3.22 27.44
C ALA A 191 -10.01 1.84 26.92
N SER A 192 -10.60 1.78 25.73
CA SER A 192 -11.03 0.53 25.09
C SER A 192 -9.91 -0.22 24.37
N HIS A 193 -8.88 0.47 23.91
CA HIS A 193 -7.84 -0.10 23.04
C HIS A 193 -6.44 -0.11 23.66
N SER A 194 -6.23 0.53 24.81
CA SER A 194 -4.92 0.69 25.42
C SER A 194 -5.00 0.78 26.94
N LYS A 195 -3.84 0.69 27.59
CA LYS A 195 -3.74 0.68 29.07
C LYS A 195 -3.31 2.03 29.67
N PHE A 196 -3.10 3.05 28.82
CA PHE A 196 -2.63 4.35 29.29
C PHE A 196 -3.78 5.34 29.53
N ASN A 197 -3.52 6.33 30.37
CA ASN A 197 -4.43 7.45 30.62
C ASN A 197 -4.21 8.55 29.59
N LEU A 198 -5.27 9.27 29.22
CA LEU A 198 -5.19 10.44 28.35
C LEU A 198 -5.54 11.70 29.14
N ALA A 199 -4.65 12.68 29.13
CA ALA A 199 -4.87 13.98 29.76
C ALA A 199 -4.64 15.12 28.79
N LYS A 200 -5.42 16.20 28.88
CA LYS A 200 -5.10 17.44 28.16
C LYS A 200 -3.73 17.92 28.62
N TYR A 201 -2.87 18.36 27.70
CA TYR A 201 -1.46 18.66 28.02
C TYR A 201 -1.32 19.70 29.14
N TRP A 202 -2.18 20.70 29.19
CA TRP A 202 -2.13 21.76 30.23
C TRP A 202 -2.50 21.28 31.61
N ASP A 203 -3.26 20.20 31.76
CA ASP A 203 -3.61 19.58 33.02
C ASP A 203 -2.59 18.51 33.43
N GLY A 204 -2.15 17.70 32.47
CA GLY A 204 -1.36 16.50 32.71
C GLY A 204 0.16 16.70 32.74
N ILE A 205 0.72 17.75 32.11
CA ILE A 205 2.18 17.87 31.90
C ILE A 205 3.02 17.93 33.19
N LYS A 206 2.43 18.39 34.30
CA LYS A 206 3.12 18.50 35.61
C LYS A 206 3.27 17.15 36.30
N THR A 207 2.30 16.27 36.14
CA THR A 207 2.21 14.97 36.85
C THR A 207 2.41 13.80 35.85
N PHE A 208 2.86 14.10 34.66
CA PHE A 208 2.97 13.14 33.55
C PHE A 208 3.95 12.01 33.85
N ASP A 209 3.46 10.78 33.76
CA ASP A 209 4.24 9.56 33.76
C ASP A 209 4.26 8.96 32.34
N ILE A 210 5.42 8.99 31.69
CA ILE A 210 5.60 8.54 30.30
C ILE A 210 5.16 7.09 30.06
N LYS A 211 5.19 6.23 31.08
CA LYS A 211 4.80 4.83 30.97
C LYS A 211 3.29 4.65 30.94
N ASN A 212 2.58 5.45 31.77
CA ASN A 212 1.16 5.26 32.01
C ASN A 212 0.28 6.33 31.40
N ASP A 213 0.84 7.47 31.00
CA ASP A 213 0.07 8.62 30.52
C ASP A 213 0.39 8.98 29.08
N ARG A 214 -0.59 9.55 28.39
CA ARG A 214 -0.43 10.19 27.08
C ARG A 214 -1.02 11.60 27.13
N LEU A 215 -0.37 12.54 26.46
CA LEU A 215 -0.82 13.92 26.41
C LEU A 215 -1.68 14.16 25.17
N PHE A 216 -2.79 14.87 25.36
CA PHE A 216 -3.68 15.31 24.31
C PHE A 216 -3.43 16.78 23.98
N VAL A 217 -3.16 17.06 22.70
CA VAL A 217 -2.97 18.41 22.18
C VAL A 217 -4.00 18.67 21.08
N PRO A 218 -5.03 19.49 21.35
CA PRO A 218 -5.96 19.89 20.28
C PRO A 218 -5.32 20.92 19.36
N MET A 219 -5.57 20.82 18.05
CA MET A 219 -5.03 21.76 17.08
C MET A 219 -5.84 21.83 15.79
N SER A 220 -5.57 22.86 14.99
CA SER A 220 -5.94 22.91 13.57
C SER A 220 -4.69 23.09 12.73
N ALA A 221 -4.27 22.03 12.01
CA ALA A 221 -3.15 22.10 11.09
C ALA A 221 -3.46 23.04 9.90
N LYS A 222 -4.72 23.19 9.52
CA LYS A 222 -5.17 24.08 8.47
C LYS A 222 -5.04 25.55 8.87
N GLU A 223 -5.52 25.92 10.05
CA GLU A 223 -5.53 27.30 10.54
C GLU A 223 -4.23 27.67 11.29
N GLY A 224 -3.38 26.70 11.63
CA GLY A 224 -2.13 26.91 12.35
C GLY A 224 -2.32 27.22 13.84
N GLU A 225 -3.44 26.79 14.41
CA GLU A 225 -3.78 26.91 15.84
C GLU A 225 -3.22 25.72 16.61
N GLY A 226 -2.61 25.96 17.77
CA GLY A 226 -2.10 24.91 18.67
C GLY A 226 -0.72 24.33 18.27
N LEU A 227 -0.08 24.85 17.22
CA LEU A 227 1.21 24.35 16.76
C LEU A 227 2.32 24.55 17.79
N GLN A 228 2.38 25.72 18.41
CA GLN A 228 3.36 26.04 19.46
C GLN A 228 3.21 25.13 20.68
N ASP A 229 1.98 24.76 21.02
CA ASP A 229 1.69 23.83 22.11
C ASP A 229 2.25 22.43 21.82
N LEU A 230 2.02 21.94 20.60
CA LEU A 230 2.57 20.66 20.17
C LEU A 230 4.11 20.66 20.23
N LEU A 231 4.76 21.69 19.68
CA LEU A 231 6.22 21.80 19.70
C LEU A 231 6.78 21.88 21.13
N PHE A 232 6.11 22.61 22.00
CA PHE A 232 6.46 22.69 23.42
C PHE A 232 6.36 21.31 24.09
N VAL A 233 5.26 20.59 23.89
CA VAL A 233 5.05 19.27 24.50
C VAL A 233 6.08 18.26 23.99
N ILE A 234 6.41 18.28 22.69
CA ILE A 234 7.46 17.40 22.11
C ILE A 234 8.80 17.66 22.80
N LEU A 235 9.25 18.92 22.86
CA LEU A 235 10.54 19.25 23.45
C LEU A 235 10.58 18.94 24.94
N ALA A 236 9.51 19.25 25.68
CA ALA A 236 9.42 18.94 27.10
C ALA A 236 9.46 17.43 27.37
N MET A 237 8.83 16.62 26.50
CA MET A 237 8.92 15.15 26.58
C MET A 237 10.32 14.64 26.22
N ALA A 238 10.91 15.14 25.15
CA ALA A 238 12.23 14.73 24.69
C ALA A 238 13.30 14.97 25.76
N GLU A 239 13.36 16.18 26.31
CA GLU A 239 14.38 16.54 27.31
C GLU A 239 14.15 15.93 28.70
N LYS A 240 12.88 15.69 29.07
CA LYS A 240 12.56 15.12 30.39
C LYS A 240 12.67 13.61 30.42
N PHE A 241 12.32 12.91 29.35
CA PHE A 241 12.13 11.46 29.37
C PHE A 241 13.03 10.69 28.39
N ALA A 242 13.50 11.32 27.31
CA ALA A 242 14.38 10.69 26.34
C ALA A 242 15.82 11.22 26.38
N ARG A 243 16.19 12.02 27.40
CA ARG A 243 17.50 12.68 27.45
C ARG A 243 18.67 11.70 27.30
N GLU A 244 18.61 10.55 27.99
CA GLU A 244 19.67 9.55 27.94
C GLU A 244 19.84 8.98 26.53
N ASP A 245 18.74 8.76 25.82
CA ASP A 245 18.74 8.26 24.43
C ASP A 245 19.16 9.33 23.41
N LEU A 246 19.13 10.61 23.80
CA LEU A 246 19.55 11.72 22.96
C LEU A 246 21.04 12.04 23.06
N ILE A 247 21.77 11.51 24.03
CA ILE A 247 23.21 11.74 24.18
C ILE A 247 23.94 11.06 23.02
N ILE A 248 24.81 11.81 22.35
CA ILE A 248 25.66 11.27 21.30
C ILE A 248 26.89 10.63 21.92
N HIS A 249 27.05 9.33 21.77
CA HIS A 249 28.28 8.64 22.09
C HIS A 249 29.17 8.58 20.84
N SER A 250 30.39 9.13 20.95
CA SER A 250 31.36 9.18 19.82
C SER A 250 31.84 7.79 19.38
N GLU A 251 31.66 6.78 20.23
CA GLU A 251 32.08 5.41 20.01
C GLU A 251 31.03 4.55 19.31
N ASP A 252 29.77 5.00 19.28
CA ASP A 252 28.70 4.26 18.61
C ASP A 252 28.97 4.11 17.12
N MET A 253 28.72 2.90 16.61
CA MET A 253 28.68 2.67 15.18
C MET A 253 27.59 3.53 14.55
N ALA A 254 27.94 4.27 13.51
CA ALA A 254 26.97 5.09 12.82
C ALA A 254 26.03 4.24 11.97
N GLU A 255 24.71 4.47 12.13
CA GLU A 255 23.66 3.80 11.37
C GLU A 255 22.56 4.78 10.93
N GLY A 256 21.87 4.43 9.86
CA GLY A 256 20.78 5.22 9.35
C GLY A 256 19.88 4.44 8.40
N TYR A 257 18.97 5.15 7.75
CA TYR A 257 18.05 4.59 6.75
C TYR A 257 18.16 5.32 5.43
N VAL A 258 18.10 4.57 4.34
CA VAL A 258 18.12 5.10 2.97
C VAL A 258 16.73 5.58 2.61
N LEU A 259 16.62 6.86 2.25
CA LEU A 259 15.34 7.48 1.87
C LEU A 259 15.17 7.49 0.36
N GLU A 260 16.26 7.80 -0.38
CA GLU A 260 16.23 7.88 -1.84
C GLU A 260 17.61 7.62 -2.44
N SER A 261 17.64 7.15 -3.69
CA SER A 261 18.87 6.98 -4.48
C SER A 261 18.68 7.63 -5.84
N ARG A 262 19.64 8.46 -6.25
CA ARG A 262 19.62 9.20 -7.53
C ARG A 262 20.99 9.19 -8.19
N GLU A 263 21.00 9.35 -9.50
CA GLU A 263 22.22 9.64 -10.26
C GLU A 263 22.19 11.11 -10.69
N GLU A 264 23.11 11.93 -10.15
CA GLU A 264 23.20 13.34 -10.46
C GLU A 264 24.30 13.60 -11.51
N ILE A 265 23.97 14.32 -12.58
CA ILE A 265 24.91 14.64 -13.65
C ILE A 265 26.10 15.42 -13.07
N GLY A 266 27.33 14.92 -13.30
CA GLY A 266 28.56 15.53 -12.82
C GLY A 266 28.94 15.25 -11.36
N VAL A 267 28.06 14.58 -10.60
CA VAL A 267 28.29 14.18 -9.20
C VAL A 267 28.42 12.66 -9.06
N GLY A 268 27.62 11.92 -9.81
CA GLY A 268 27.50 10.47 -9.76
C GLY A 268 26.34 10.01 -8.87
N LYS A 269 26.44 8.79 -8.34
CA LYS A 269 25.40 8.24 -7.46
C LYS A 269 25.36 8.97 -6.13
N THR A 270 24.17 9.40 -5.75
CA THR A 270 23.86 10.06 -4.48
C THR A 270 22.74 9.29 -3.77
N ILE A 271 22.79 9.26 -2.45
CA ILE A 271 21.72 8.72 -1.60
C ILE A 271 21.32 9.75 -0.57
N ASP A 272 20.03 9.86 -0.35
CA ASP A 272 19.45 10.61 0.74
C ASP A 272 19.21 9.66 1.91
N ILE A 273 19.71 9.98 3.11
CA ILE A 273 19.63 9.17 4.31
C ILE A 273 19.11 9.97 5.50
N ILE A 274 18.56 9.27 6.50
CA ILE A 274 18.46 9.76 7.86
C ILE A 274 19.49 9.02 8.71
N LEU A 275 20.43 9.76 9.28
CA LEU A 275 21.40 9.26 10.25
C LEU A 275 20.74 9.22 11.63
N THR A 276 20.63 8.03 12.22
CA THR A 276 19.91 7.82 13.47
C THR A 276 20.81 7.65 14.67
N LYS A 277 22.02 7.11 14.47
CA LYS A 277 23.04 6.96 15.50
C LYS A 277 24.44 7.32 15.00
N GLY A 278 25.31 7.64 15.93
CA GLY A 278 26.73 7.86 15.70
C GLY A 278 27.05 9.12 14.90
N THR A 279 28.27 9.14 14.39
CA THR A 279 28.83 10.26 13.60
C THR A 279 29.54 9.71 12.36
N ILE A 280 29.24 10.26 11.19
CA ILE A 280 29.89 9.94 9.92
C ILE A 280 30.82 11.04 9.46
N ARG A 281 31.87 10.65 8.72
CA ARG A 281 32.86 11.54 8.14
C ARG A 281 33.08 11.26 6.67
N VAL A 282 33.55 12.23 5.94
CA VAL A 282 34.01 12.01 4.57
C VAL A 282 35.18 11.01 4.59
N GLY A 283 35.08 9.94 3.79
CA GLY A 283 36.03 8.83 3.75
C GLY A 283 35.59 7.56 4.49
N ASP A 284 34.55 7.64 5.32
CA ASP A 284 34.06 6.46 6.04
C ASP A 284 33.53 5.38 5.10
N SER A 285 33.71 4.13 5.50
CA SER A 285 33.22 2.94 4.79
C SER A 285 31.70 2.83 4.93
N VAL A 286 31.07 2.19 3.94
CA VAL A 286 29.61 2.04 3.90
C VAL A 286 29.23 0.59 3.70
N ALA A 287 28.31 0.08 4.55
CA ALA A 287 27.69 -1.22 4.39
C ALA A 287 26.18 -1.06 4.11
N TYR A 288 25.69 -1.72 3.08
CA TYR A 288 24.31 -1.55 2.60
C TYR A 288 23.78 -2.79 1.88
N ASN A 289 22.48 -2.86 1.75
CA ASN A 289 21.78 -3.99 1.14
C ASN A 289 21.51 -3.76 -0.36
N THR A 290 21.73 -4.84 -1.13
CA THR A 290 21.43 -4.87 -2.57
C THR A 290 20.62 -6.11 -2.91
N ASN A 291 20.13 -6.20 -4.14
CA ASN A 291 19.42 -7.39 -4.65
C ASN A 291 20.30 -8.66 -4.61
N ASP A 292 21.60 -8.52 -4.79
CA ASP A 292 22.58 -9.62 -4.72
C ASP A 292 22.95 -9.99 -3.28
N GLY A 293 22.56 -9.19 -2.29
CA GLY A 293 22.87 -9.34 -0.88
C GLY A 293 23.62 -8.15 -0.28
N PRO A 294 24.04 -8.25 0.99
CA PRO A 294 24.76 -7.19 1.68
C PRO A 294 26.15 -6.93 1.08
N ILE A 295 26.50 -5.67 0.97
CA ILE A 295 27.79 -5.18 0.53
C ILE A 295 28.41 -4.33 1.64
N ALA A 296 29.67 -4.57 1.95
CA ALA A 296 30.49 -3.69 2.79
C ALA A 296 31.91 -3.63 2.25
N ASP A 297 32.63 -2.57 2.60
CA ASP A 297 34.07 -2.45 2.34
C ASP A 297 34.81 -3.44 3.25
N SER A 298 35.41 -4.47 2.67
CA SER A 298 36.25 -5.39 3.45
C SER A 298 37.64 -4.77 3.61
N SER A 299 38.27 -4.98 4.76
CA SER A 299 39.65 -4.53 5.06
C SER A 299 40.72 -5.06 4.07
N HIS A 300 40.34 -5.95 3.15
CA HIS A 300 41.16 -6.52 2.10
C HIS A 300 40.73 -6.18 0.68
N ALA A 301 39.71 -5.29 0.53
CA ALA A 301 39.31 -4.82 -0.79
C ALA A 301 40.36 -3.86 -1.35
N ASP A 302 40.78 -4.07 -2.60
CA ASP A 302 41.60 -3.08 -3.33
C ASP A 302 40.89 -1.73 -3.33
N GLU A 303 41.66 -0.62 -3.28
CA GLU A 303 41.11 0.76 -3.35
C GLU A 303 40.12 0.95 -4.51
N SER A 304 40.20 0.09 -5.54
CA SER A 304 39.32 0.11 -6.71
C SER A 304 37.90 -0.41 -6.44
N THR A 305 37.67 -1.15 -5.34
CA THR A 305 36.37 -1.79 -4.98
C THR A 305 35.75 -1.20 -3.71
N SER A 306 36.46 -0.33 -2.98
CA SER A 306 35.98 0.24 -1.73
C SER A 306 34.80 1.21 -1.96
N VAL A 307 33.77 1.07 -1.13
CA VAL A 307 32.57 1.91 -1.14
C VAL A 307 32.67 2.87 0.03
N ARG A 308 33.08 4.13 -0.25
CA ARG A 308 33.32 5.15 0.77
C ARG A 308 32.58 6.45 0.47
N ILE A 309 32.26 7.18 1.52
CA ILE A 309 31.64 8.49 1.43
C ILE A 309 32.64 9.48 0.79
N ARG A 310 32.30 10.03 -0.37
CA ARG A 310 33.09 11.07 -1.04
C ARG A 310 32.72 12.47 -0.57
N SER A 311 31.44 12.71 -0.28
CA SER A 311 30.94 14.00 0.17
C SER A 311 29.67 13.82 0.98
N ILE A 312 29.54 14.62 2.03
CA ILE A 312 28.34 14.72 2.86
C ILE A 312 27.71 16.07 2.61
N ARG A 313 26.40 16.10 2.32
CA ARG A 313 25.65 17.32 2.06
C ARG A 313 24.47 17.41 3.01
N LYS A 314 24.29 18.57 3.62
CA LYS A 314 23.15 18.88 4.48
C LYS A 314 22.20 19.84 3.76
N PRO A 315 20.86 19.67 3.85
CA PRO A 315 19.93 20.64 3.27
C PRO A 315 20.02 21.97 4.01
N MET A 316 20.03 23.09 3.27
CA MET A 316 20.03 24.42 3.86
C MET A 316 18.62 24.80 4.32
N GLY A 317 18.49 25.25 5.57
CA GLY A 317 17.22 25.69 6.15
C GLY A 317 16.24 24.54 6.36
N MET A 318 14.94 24.83 6.26
CA MET A 318 13.84 23.86 6.45
C MET A 318 13.38 23.20 5.14
N ALA A 319 14.27 23.08 4.15
CA ALA A 319 13.92 22.34 2.95
C ALA A 319 13.72 20.87 3.28
N GLU A 320 12.61 20.30 2.83
CA GLU A 320 12.48 18.85 2.81
C GLU A 320 13.58 18.26 1.94
N MET A 321 14.17 17.16 2.36
CA MET A 321 15.30 16.57 1.64
C MET A 321 14.98 16.24 0.19
N ARG A 322 13.75 15.82 -0.10
CA ARG A 322 13.25 15.54 -1.45
C ARG A 322 13.17 16.79 -2.34
N ASP A 323 12.90 17.95 -1.72
CA ASP A 323 12.64 19.24 -2.41
C ASP A 323 13.77 20.29 -2.27
N ALA A 324 14.88 19.95 -1.63
CA ALA A 324 15.98 20.88 -1.36
C ALA A 324 16.61 21.49 -2.64
N GLY A 325 16.36 20.90 -3.81
CA GLY A 325 16.84 21.40 -5.09
C GLY A 325 18.35 21.60 -5.11
N LYS A 326 18.82 22.86 -5.34
CA LYS A 326 20.24 23.23 -5.33
C LYS A 326 20.74 23.75 -3.97
N ARG A 327 19.94 23.72 -2.91
CA ARG A 327 20.25 24.30 -1.59
C ARG A 327 20.89 23.29 -0.65
N TRP A 328 22.10 22.84 -0.99
CA TRP A 328 22.88 21.89 -0.20
C TRP A 328 24.18 22.52 0.23
N GLU A 329 24.56 22.30 1.49
CA GLU A 329 25.85 22.65 2.05
C GLU A 329 26.74 21.40 2.17
N ASN A 330 28.01 21.50 1.73
CA ASN A 330 28.97 20.43 1.90
C ASN A 330 29.59 20.51 3.30
N ILE A 331 29.59 19.43 4.04
CA ILE A 331 30.16 19.33 5.38
C ILE A 331 31.14 18.15 5.45
N GLN A 332 32.11 18.23 6.38
CA GLN A 332 33.12 17.17 6.56
C GLN A 332 32.67 16.03 7.44
N SER A 333 31.78 16.31 8.39
CA SER A 333 31.21 15.33 9.30
C SER A 333 29.79 15.69 9.66
N ALA A 334 29.01 14.68 10.04
CA ALA A 334 27.66 14.86 10.54
C ALA A 334 27.39 13.87 11.65
N SER A 335 26.75 14.33 12.72
CA SER A 335 26.28 13.51 13.83
C SER A 335 24.77 13.28 13.75
N ALA A 336 24.31 12.23 14.39
CA ALA A 336 22.89 11.95 14.56
C ALA A 336 22.21 13.05 15.42
N ALA A 337 20.92 13.32 15.25
CA ALA A 337 20.10 12.87 14.16
C ALA A 337 20.18 13.88 13.04
N SER A 338 20.34 13.42 11.82
CA SER A 338 20.49 14.31 10.68
C SER A 338 19.98 13.69 9.38
N GLY A 339 19.23 14.47 8.62
CA GLY A 339 18.91 14.14 7.24
C GLY A 339 20.04 14.61 6.31
N LEU A 340 20.62 13.73 5.51
CA LEU A 340 21.83 13.95 4.77
C LEU A 340 21.74 13.39 3.34
N LYS A 341 22.42 14.05 2.41
CA LYS A 341 22.72 13.50 1.08
C LYS A 341 24.18 13.08 1.03
N LEU A 342 24.42 11.81 0.75
CA LEU A 342 25.75 11.25 0.59
C LEU A 342 26.07 11.06 -0.89
N VAL A 343 27.30 11.38 -1.27
CA VAL A 343 27.86 11.04 -2.57
C VAL A 343 28.78 9.85 -2.38
N ILE A 344 28.40 8.71 -2.96
CA ILE A 344 29.12 7.44 -2.83
C ILE A 344 29.41 6.92 -4.24
N PRO A 345 30.60 7.16 -4.78
CA PRO A 345 30.98 6.65 -6.11
C PRO A 345 31.04 5.13 -6.09
N ARG A 346 30.77 4.50 -7.25
CA ARG A 346 30.83 3.04 -7.44
C ARG A 346 29.83 2.22 -6.62
N MET A 347 28.87 2.88 -5.97
CA MET A 347 27.79 2.16 -5.26
C MET A 347 26.94 1.39 -6.26
N LYS A 348 26.66 0.12 -5.97
CA LYS A 348 25.65 -0.66 -6.68
C LYS A 348 24.25 -0.11 -6.37
N GLU A 349 23.26 -0.74 -6.96
CA GLU A 349 21.87 -0.42 -6.66
C GLU A 349 21.55 -0.75 -5.20
N ILE A 350 21.10 0.24 -4.43
CA ILE A 350 20.80 0.14 -3.01
C ILE A 350 19.30 0.05 -2.80
N HIS A 351 18.88 -0.72 -1.83
CA HIS A 351 17.47 -0.80 -1.46
C HIS A 351 17.02 0.45 -0.71
N ILE A 352 16.07 1.17 -1.30
CA ILE A 352 15.47 2.34 -0.67
C ILE A 352 14.56 1.88 0.49
N GLY A 353 14.68 2.52 1.66
CA GLY A 353 13.98 2.15 2.90
C GLY A 353 14.72 1.10 3.75
N SER A 354 15.87 0.58 3.31
CA SER A 354 16.70 -0.32 4.11
C SER A 354 17.65 0.43 5.04
N LYS A 355 18.15 -0.28 6.05
CA LYS A 355 19.24 0.22 6.89
C LYS A 355 20.54 0.36 6.12
N ILE A 356 21.32 1.37 6.51
CA ILE A 356 22.69 1.61 6.06
C ILE A 356 23.58 1.77 7.29
N PHE A 357 24.79 1.19 7.24
CA PHE A 357 25.73 1.21 8.34
C PHE A 357 27.05 1.81 7.88
N PHE A 358 27.76 2.41 8.82
CA PHE A 358 29.07 3.03 8.59
C PHE A 358 30.10 2.41 9.54
N PRO A 359 30.54 1.17 9.25
CA PRO A 359 31.45 0.45 10.13
C PRO A 359 32.83 1.11 10.18
N LYS A 360 33.43 1.13 11.36
CA LYS A 360 34.82 1.51 11.53
C LYS A 360 35.75 0.37 11.04
N PRO A 361 37.01 0.66 10.68
CA PRO A 361 37.90 -0.35 10.12
C PRO A 361 38.14 -1.58 11.00
N GLU A 362 37.95 -1.45 12.31
CA GLU A 362 38.19 -2.52 13.30
C GLU A 362 36.90 -3.27 13.70
N GLU A 363 35.74 -2.86 13.18
CA GLU A 363 34.45 -3.47 13.55
C GLU A 363 34.22 -4.78 12.82
N ASP A 364 33.61 -5.75 13.54
CA ASP A 364 33.18 -7.03 12.97
C ASP A 364 31.92 -6.79 12.09
N LEU A 365 32.00 -7.19 10.84
CA LEU A 365 30.91 -7.05 9.87
C LEU A 365 29.86 -8.19 9.91
N GLU A 366 30.15 -9.27 10.59
CA GLU A 366 29.27 -10.45 10.69
C GLU A 366 27.86 -10.13 11.26
N PRO A 367 27.74 -9.35 12.36
CA PRO A 367 26.44 -8.98 12.90
C PRO A 367 25.64 -8.12 11.91
N ILE A 368 26.29 -7.17 11.23
CA ILE A 368 25.70 -6.29 10.24
C ILE A 368 25.14 -7.09 9.06
N PHE A 369 25.95 -8.02 8.53
CA PHE A 369 25.51 -8.89 7.43
C PHE A 369 24.37 -9.80 7.81
N LYS A 370 24.33 -10.28 9.05
CA LYS A 370 23.24 -11.09 9.56
C LYS A 370 21.93 -10.28 9.61
N GLU A 371 21.98 -9.06 10.12
CA GLU A 371 20.82 -8.18 10.17
C GLU A 371 20.30 -7.87 8.76
N MET A 372 21.16 -7.48 7.83
CA MET A 372 20.80 -7.20 6.44
C MET A 372 20.20 -8.43 5.72
N LYS A 373 20.74 -9.62 5.95
CA LYS A 373 20.20 -10.87 5.40
C LYS A 373 18.82 -11.20 5.97
N LEU A 374 18.58 -10.89 7.24
CA LEU A 374 17.26 -11.06 7.87
C LEU A 374 16.21 -10.14 7.26
N GLU A 375 16.57 -8.89 6.96
CA GLU A 375 15.67 -7.95 6.29
C GLU A 375 15.23 -8.45 4.90
N ASN A 376 16.18 -8.89 4.07
CA ASN A 376 15.88 -9.47 2.75
C ASN A 376 15.08 -10.79 2.84
N LYS A 377 15.35 -11.61 3.87
CA LYS A 377 14.62 -12.84 4.10
C LYS A 377 13.16 -12.57 4.48
N ARG A 378 12.91 -11.57 5.30
CA ARG A 378 11.57 -11.19 5.73
C ARG A 378 10.63 -10.92 4.54
N ILE A 379 11.10 -10.16 3.55
CA ILE A 379 10.31 -9.88 2.34
C ILE A 379 9.96 -11.17 1.59
N ARG A 380 10.93 -12.09 1.46
CA ARG A 380 10.69 -13.39 0.82
C ARG A 380 9.68 -14.24 1.58
N ASP A 381 9.80 -14.27 2.91
CA ASP A 381 8.96 -15.11 3.77
C ASP A 381 7.51 -14.62 3.84
N GLU A 382 7.28 -13.33 3.63
CA GLU A 382 5.94 -12.72 3.59
C GLU A 382 5.27 -12.79 2.21
N ALA A 383 6.02 -13.13 1.14
CA ALA A 383 5.46 -13.23 -0.20
C ALA A 383 4.40 -14.34 -0.28
N PRO A 384 3.20 -14.05 -0.81
CA PRO A 384 2.14 -15.05 -0.96
C PRO A 384 2.50 -16.06 -2.06
N ILE A 385 2.40 -17.35 -1.72
CA ILE A 385 2.64 -18.48 -2.61
C ILE A 385 1.45 -19.43 -2.59
N MET A 386 1.27 -20.20 -3.65
CA MET A 386 0.21 -21.19 -3.74
C MET A 386 0.73 -22.60 -3.38
N CYS A 387 -0.07 -23.35 -2.61
CA CYS A 387 0.20 -24.74 -2.31
C CYS A 387 -0.23 -25.64 -3.46
N SER A 388 0.64 -26.57 -3.89
CA SER A 388 0.36 -27.51 -5.00
C SER A 388 -0.73 -28.54 -4.73
N ILE A 389 -1.15 -28.71 -3.47
CA ILE A 389 -2.14 -29.73 -3.07
C ILE A 389 -3.47 -29.12 -2.68
N CYS A 390 -3.47 -28.12 -1.75
CA CYS A 390 -4.72 -27.51 -1.30
C CYS A 390 -5.14 -26.29 -2.12
N SER A 391 -4.28 -25.80 -3.03
CA SER A 391 -4.48 -24.60 -3.84
C SER A 391 -4.73 -23.33 -2.99
N GLU A 392 -4.37 -23.36 -1.72
CA GLU A 392 -4.44 -22.18 -0.85
C GLU A 392 -3.25 -21.26 -1.06
N VAL A 393 -3.48 -19.96 -1.03
CA VAL A 393 -2.44 -18.93 -1.09
C VAL A 393 -2.04 -18.56 0.32
N LEU A 394 -0.82 -18.92 0.68
CA LEU A 394 -0.21 -18.74 2.00
C LEU A 394 1.04 -17.89 1.88
N SER A 395 1.47 -17.20 2.94
CA SER A 395 2.83 -16.68 2.95
C SER A 395 3.84 -17.85 2.93
N ARG A 396 5.01 -17.63 2.39
CA ARG A 396 6.08 -18.64 2.36
C ARG A 396 6.43 -19.14 3.77
N LYS A 397 6.38 -18.27 4.76
CA LYS A 397 6.56 -18.61 6.17
C LYS A 397 5.46 -19.53 6.68
N GLU A 398 4.20 -19.22 6.41
CA GLU A 398 3.05 -20.06 6.78
C GLU A 398 3.14 -21.42 6.08
N PHE A 399 3.45 -21.45 4.78
CA PHE A 399 3.66 -22.67 4.01
C PHE A 399 4.72 -23.56 4.66
N SER A 400 5.90 -23.01 5.01
CA SER A 400 6.97 -23.78 5.64
C SER A 400 6.58 -24.30 7.04
N THR A 401 5.82 -23.52 7.79
CA THR A 401 5.35 -23.92 9.13
C THR A 401 4.32 -25.05 9.07
N LEU A 402 3.36 -24.96 8.14
CA LEU A 402 2.28 -25.92 7.99
C LEU A 402 2.71 -27.26 7.36
N HIS A 403 3.68 -27.20 6.44
CA HIS A 403 4.05 -28.37 5.62
C HIS A 403 5.39 -29.01 5.99
N THR A 404 6.25 -28.36 6.78
CA THR A 404 7.56 -28.92 7.21
C THR A 404 7.56 -29.46 8.65
N ASN A 405 6.64 -29.01 9.52
CA ASN A 405 6.55 -29.48 10.91
C ASN A 405 5.65 -30.74 11.01
N SER A 406 6.14 -31.87 10.55
CA SER A 406 5.46 -33.17 10.65
C SER A 406 5.39 -33.78 12.08
N SER A 407 5.75 -33.01 13.12
CA SER A 407 5.75 -33.50 14.51
C SER A 407 4.70 -32.84 15.43
N ALA A 408 3.93 -31.85 14.95
CA ALA A 408 2.84 -31.27 15.72
C ALA A 408 1.50 -31.93 15.34
N GLN A 409 1.10 -32.91 16.15
CA GLN A 409 -0.28 -33.47 16.12
C GLN A 409 -1.25 -32.38 16.56
N GLY A 410 -1.79 -31.65 15.59
CA GLY A 410 -2.92 -30.73 15.74
C GLY A 410 -4.08 -31.25 14.88
N GLU A 411 -5.19 -31.58 15.51
CA GLU A 411 -6.41 -32.04 14.83
C GLU A 411 -6.93 -30.95 13.88
N GLY A 412 -6.95 -31.22 12.58
CA GLY A 412 -7.63 -30.36 11.60
C GLY A 412 -7.05 -30.29 10.18
N PHE A 413 -5.84 -30.81 9.91
CA PHE A 413 -5.28 -30.81 8.56
C PHE A 413 -5.23 -32.21 7.94
N SER A 414 -5.72 -32.33 6.69
CA SER A 414 -5.73 -33.59 5.97
C SER A 414 -4.31 -34.15 5.78
N GLN A 415 -4.13 -35.45 6.02
CA GLN A 415 -2.89 -36.23 5.87
C GLN A 415 -2.17 -36.09 4.50
N GLY A 416 -2.76 -35.36 3.53
CA GLY A 416 -2.26 -35.19 2.16
C GLY A 416 -1.19 -34.11 1.96
N CYS A 417 -0.99 -33.20 2.91
CA CYS A 417 -0.10 -32.04 2.70
C CYS A 417 1.39 -32.27 2.99
N GLN A 418 1.82 -33.45 3.41
CA GLN A 418 3.23 -33.75 3.76
C GLN A 418 4.19 -33.68 2.56
N THR A 419 3.69 -33.77 1.33
CA THR A 419 4.48 -33.69 0.08
C THR A 419 4.20 -32.42 -0.73
N ALA A 420 3.50 -31.45 -0.14
CA ALA A 420 3.18 -30.20 -0.80
C ALA A 420 4.46 -29.44 -1.22
N ARG A 421 4.43 -28.85 -2.40
CA ARG A 421 5.50 -28.00 -2.95
C ARG A 421 4.97 -26.60 -3.23
N GLU A 422 5.86 -25.62 -3.19
CA GLU A 422 5.54 -24.29 -3.70
C GLU A 422 5.28 -24.36 -5.20
N VAL A 423 4.17 -23.82 -5.65
CA VAL A 423 3.93 -23.58 -7.07
C VAL A 423 4.61 -22.25 -7.40
N ARG A 424 5.62 -22.30 -8.27
CA ARG A 424 6.35 -21.10 -8.73
C ARG A 424 5.58 -20.43 -9.87
N GLU A 425 4.30 -20.22 -9.64
CA GLU A 425 3.39 -19.52 -10.53
C GLU A 425 2.82 -18.33 -9.79
N GLY A 426 2.60 -17.20 -10.46
CA GLY A 426 2.05 -16.02 -9.83
C GLY A 426 2.61 -14.73 -10.39
N ALA A 427 2.21 -13.63 -9.79
CA ALA A 427 2.62 -12.30 -10.17
C ALA A 427 4.13 -12.07 -9.97
N VAL A 428 4.72 -11.24 -10.82
CA VAL A 428 6.04 -10.64 -10.61
C VAL A 428 5.85 -9.21 -10.14
N VAL A 429 6.46 -8.85 -9.01
CA VAL A 429 6.29 -7.54 -8.39
C VAL A 429 7.60 -6.78 -8.35
N LYS A 430 7.58 -5.56 -8.87
CA LYS A 430 8.67 -4.59 -8.77
C LYS A 430 8.19 -3.32 -8.11
N ALA A 431 8.99 -2.78 -7.20
CA ALA A 431 8.69 -1.51 -6.53
C ALA A 431 9.95 -0.67 -6.35
N ARG A 432 9.80 0.65 -6.23
CA ARG A 432 10.92 1.57 -6.03
C ARG A 432 11.50 1.44 -4.63
N THR A 433 10.65 1.17 -3.64
CA THR A 433 11.04 1.15 -2.23
C THR A 433 10.69 -0.19 -1.58
N PHE A 434 11.41 -0.54 -0.51
CA PHE A 434 11.07 -1.69 0.32
C PHE A 434 9.64 -1.62 0.87
N GLY A 435 9.26 -0.46 1.40
CA GLY A 435 7.92 -0.28 1.95
C GLY A 435 6.82 -0.38 0.90
N GLY A 436 7.07 0.14 -0.31
CA GLY A 436 6.16 -0.04 -1.44
C GLY A 436 6.03 -1.51 -1.85
N LEU A 437 7.14 -2.25 -1.86
CA LEU A 437 7.12 -3.68 -2.15
C LEU A 437 6.28 -4.44 -1.12
N GLU A 438 6.56 -4.25 0.18
CA GLU A 438 5.81 -4.88 1.27
C GLU A 438 4.31 -4.53 1.22
N ALA A 439 3.97 -3.29 0.85
CA ALA A 439 2.58 -2.86 0.70
C ALA A 439 1.85 -3.61 -0.44
N VAL A 440 2.51 -3.79 -1.59
CA VAL A 440 1.96 -4.61 -2.70
C VAL A 440 1.80 -6.06 -2.25
N LEU A 441 2.80 -6.65 -1.58
CA LEU A 441 2.73 -8.02 -1.09
C LEU A 441 1.55 -8.22 -0.13
N TYR A 442 1.34 -7.29 0.80
CA TYR A 442 0.23 -7.32 1.74
C TYR A 442 -1.14 -7.31 1.01
N GLU A 443 -1.31 -6.43 0.04
CA GLU A 443 -2.55 -6.32 -0.73
C GLU A 443 -2.81 -7.54 -1.62
N LEU A 444 -1.77 -8.11 -2.24
CA LEU A 444 -1.89 -9.34 -3.04
C LEU A 444 -2.20 -10.56 -2.17
N LYS A 445 -1.63 -10.64 -0.95
CA LYS A 445 -1.98 -11.69 0.02
C LYS A 445 -3.48 -11.62 0.39
N LYS A 446 -3.99 -10.43 0.65
CA LYS A 446 -5.41 -10.19 0.96
C LYS A 446 -6.34 -10.66 -0.17
N ARG A 447 -5.89 -10.50 -1.42
CA ARG A 447 -6.58 -10.93 -2.65
C ARG A 447 -6.33 -12.39 -3.03
N LYS A 448 -5.50 -13.09 -2.28
CA LYS A 448 -5.08 -14.48 -2.54
C LYS A 448 -4.39 -14.65 -3.90
N ILE A 449 -3.65 -13.65 -4.36
CA ILE A 449 -2.86 -13.71 -5.59
C ILE A 449 -1.44 -14.17 -5.22
N PRO A 450 -0.98 -15.33 -5.72
CA PRO A 450 0.36 -15.84 -5.47
C PRO A 450 1.42 -14.98 -6.19
N ILE A 451 2.66 -15.04 -5.70
CA ILE A 451 3.79 -14.29 -6.23
C ILE A 451 4.93 -15.26 -6.57
N SER A 452 5.40 -15.21 -7.80
CA SER A 452 6.59 -15.96 -8.24
C SER A 452 7.86 -15.23 -7.83
N HIS A 453 7.90 -13.91 -8.00
CA HIS A 453 9.07 -13.08 -7.72
C HIS A 453 8.68 -11.69 -7.23
N ALA A 454 9.42 -11.17 -6.24
CA ALA A 454 9.24 -9.84 -5.70
C ALA A 454 10.59 -9.19 -5.38
N GLU A 455 10.84 -8.00 -5.92
CA GLU A 455 12.15 -7.35 -5.81
C GLU A 455 12.04 -5.83 -5.88
N VAL A 456 12.94 -5.13 -5.18
CA VAL A 456 13.10 -3.68 -5.28
C VAL A 456 13.96 -3.35 -6.49
N GLY A 457 13.53 -2.36 -7.29
CA GLY A 457 14.28 -1.90 -8.46
C GLY A 457 13.44 -1.84 -9.73
N PRO A 458 14.04 -1.45 -10.87
CA PRO A 458 13.33 -1.32 -12.14
C PRO A 458 12.94 -2.67 -12.72
N VAL A 459 11.94 -2.66 -13.59
CA VAL A 459 11.55 -3.84 -14.37
C VAL A 459 12.65 -4.20 -15.35
N ASN A 460 13.00 -5.48 -15.41
CA ASN A 460 14.04 -6.01 -16.29
C ASN A 460 13.51 -7.11 -17.23
N LYS A 461 14.33 -7.52 -18.19
CA LYS A 461 13.94 -8.56 -19.19
C LYS A 461 13.64 -9.93 -18.59
N ARG A 462 14.28 -10.26 -17.44
CA ARG A 462 14.03 -11.50 -16.75
C ARG A 462 12.60 -11.55 -16.22
N ASP A 463 12.13 -10.43 -15.66
CA ASP A 463 10.77 -10.31 -15.09
C ASP A 463 9.70 -10.56 -16.15
N VAL A 464 9.87 -9.98 -17.35
CA VAL A 464 8.96 -10.19 -18.50
C VAL A 464 8.95 -11.66 -18.92
N ARG A 465 10.11 -12.30 -19.00
CA ARG A 465 10.21 -13.72 -19.38
C ARG A 465 9.63 -14.67 -18.33
N GLU A 466 9.80 -14.33 -17.05
CA GLU A 466 9.27 -15.12 -15.94
C GLU A 466 7.74 -15.14 -15.97
N ILE A 467 7.10 -13.98 -16.17
CA ILE A 467 5.65 -13.89 -16.33
C ILE A 467 5.14 -14.63 -17.56
N LEU A 468 5.82 -14.53 -18.69
CA LEU A 468 5.42 -15.25 -19.91
C LEU A 468 5.51 -16.76 -19.77
N ALA A 469 6.36 -17.26 -18.87
CA ALA A 469 6.52 -18.68 -18.57
C ALA A 469 5.50 -19.20 -17.54
N THR A 470 4.73 -18.34 -16.89
CA THR A 470 3.68 -18.71 -15.93
C THR A 470 2.53 -19.42 -16.63
N GLY A 471 2.10 -20.57 -16.11
CA GLY A 471 1.06 -21.40 -16.73
C GLY A 471 -0.37 -20.98 -16.42
N ASN A 472 -0.60 -20.28 -15.32
CA ASN A 472 -1.92 -19.86 -14.86
C ASN A 472 -2.22 -18.41 -15.28
N ASP A 473 -3.19 -18.23 -16.16
CA ASP A 473 -3.54 -16.94 -16.74
C ASP A 473 -4.17 -15.98 -15.72
N GLU A 474 -4.89 -16.48 -14.73
CA GLU A 474 -5.51 -15.68 -13.66
C GLU A 474 -4.48 -14.93 -12.79
N HIS A 475 -3.21 -15.38 -12.80
CA HIS A 475 -2.15 -14.81 -11.96
C HIS A 475 -0.98 -14.20 -12.75
N LYS A 476 -1.12 -14.04 -14.07
CA LYS A 476 -0.09 -13.48 -14.97
C LYS A 476 0.00 -11.95 -14.88
N PHE A 477 0.44 -11.42 -13.74
CA PHE A 477 0.60 -10.00 -13.54
C PHE A 477 2.07 -9.61 -13.42
N LEU A 478 2.53 -8.67 -14.24
CA LEU A 478 3.76 -7.91 -14.00
C LEU A 478 3.38 -6.56 -13.38
N ILE A 479 3.63 -6.42 -12.09
CA ILE A 479 3.20 -5.27 -11.29
C ILE A 479 4.41 -4.37 -11.04
N ALA A 480 4.29 -3.08 -11.36
CA ALA A 480 5.36 -2.10 -11.24
C ALA A 480 4.90 -0.85 -10.47
N LEU A 481 5.22 -0.78 -9.17
CA LEU A 481 4.88 0.38 -8.32
C LEU A 481 6.02 1.40 -8.31
N ALA A 482 5.74 2.60 -8.86
CA ALA A 482 6.66 3.73 -8.95
C ALA A 482 8.00 3.42 -9.64
N VAL A 483 8.03 2.40 -10.50
CA VAL A 483 9.19 2.01 -11.31
C VAL A 483 8.81 1.81 -12.77
N LYS A 484 9.81 1.90 -13.64
CA LYS A 484 9.66 1.67 -15.10
C LYS A 484 10.76 0.72 -15.59
N GLY A 485 10.48 0.06 -16.69
CA GLY A 485 11.52 -0.61 -17.46
C GLY A 485 12.36 0.38 -18.29
N ASN A 486 13.53 -0.03 -18.72
CA ASN A 486 14.25 0.72 -19.73
C ASN A 486 13.56 0.58 -21.11
N VAL A 487 13.97 1.38 -22.10
CA VAL A 487 13.36 1.42 -23.45
C VAL A 487 13.29 0.03 -24.09
N GLN A 488 14.29 -0.82 -23.87
CA GLN A 488 14.32 -2.19 -24.42
C GLN A 488 13.30 -3.11 -23.74
N VAL A 489 13.11 -2.97 -22.42
CA VAL A 489 12.11 -3.73 -21.66
C VAL A 489 10.70 -3.28 -22.06
N GLU A 490 10.47 -1.98 -22.22
CA GLU A 490 9.18 -1.46 -22.70
C GLU A 490 8.83 -1.95 -24.12
N GLN A 491 9.83 -2.16 -24.97
CA GLN A 491 9.62 -2.78 -26.29
C GLN A 491 9.24 -4.25 -26.16
N GLU A 492 9.92 -5.04 -25.33
CA GLU A 492 9.57 -6.45 -25.06
C GLU A 492 8.15 -6.57 -24.48
N ILE A 493 7.75 -5.69 -23.57
CA ILE A 493 6.39 -5.64 -23.01
C ILE A 493 5.36 -5.39 -24.14
N LYS A 494 5.57 -4.39 -24.97
CA LYS A 494 4.66 -4.07 -26.09
C LYS A 494 4.61 -5.19 -27.13
N GLU A 495 5.69 -5.92 -27.35
CA GLU A 495 5.71 -7.09 -28.20
C GLU A 495 4.95 -8.28 -27.59
N ALA A 496 5.09 -8.48 -26.28
CA ALA A 496 4.34 -9.47 -25.52
C ALA A 496 2.83 -9.19 -25.58
N GLU A 497 2.40 -7.96 -25.32
CA GLU A 497 0.99 -7.53 -25.42
C GLU A 497 0.38 -7.71 -26.81
N LYS A 498 1.16 -7.53 -27.87
CA LYS A 498 0.71 -7.69 -29.28
C LYS A 498 0.69 -9.14 -29.76
N SER A 499 1.37 -10.05 -29.08
CA SER A 499 1.48 -11.44 -29.47
C SER A 499 0.15 -12.16 -29.24
N LYS A 500 -0.46 -12.69 -30.31
CA LYS A 500 -1.71 -13.48 -30.23
C LYS A 500 -1.61 -14.73 -29.34
N LYS A 501 -0.43 -15.12 -28.91
CA LYS A 501 -0.18 -16.22 -27.94
C LYS A 501 -0.21 -15.79 -26.49
N SER A 502 -0.25 -14.48 -26.20
CA SER A 502 -0.22 -13.90 -24.85
C SER A 502 -1.50 -13.10 -24.59
N VAL A 503 -2.67 -13.71 -24.78
CA VAL A 503 -3.98 -13.08 -24.48
C VAL A 503 -4.05 -12.64 -23.01
N ASP A 504 -3.14 -13.12 -22.17
CA ASP A 504 -3.23 -13.06 -20.71
C ASP A 504 -2.03 -12.39 -20.03
N PHE A 505 -1.12 -11.73 -20.77
CA PHE A 505 -0.04 -10.96 -20.18
C PHE A 505 -0.56 -9.59 -19.73
N ASN A 506 -0.50 -9.33 -18.43
CA ASN A 506 -0.98 -8.10 -17.83
C ASN A 506 0.18 -7.32 -17.21
N TYR A 507 0.57 -6.21 -17.83
CA TYR A 507 1.51 -5.25 -17.26
C TYR A 507 0.74 -4.10 -16.63
N ILE A 508 0.85 -4.00 -15.29
CA ILE A 508 0.19 -2.95 -14.50
C ILE A 508 1.26 -2.07 -13.88
N GLN A 509 1.30 -0.81 -14.31
CA GLN A 509 2.25 0.17 -13.83
C GLN A 509 1.51 1.39 -13.27
N GLY A 510 1.97 1.91 -12.13
CA GLY A 510 1.42 3.12 -11.54
C GLY A 510 2.29 3.65 -10.41
N ASP A 511 2.05 4.89 -10.03
CA ASP A 511 2.72 5.54 -8.91
C ASP A 511 1.88 5.45 -7.62
N ILE A 512 0.62 5.02 -7.71
CA ILE A 512 -0.33 4.94 -6.60
C ILE A 512 -0.77 3.48 -6.42
N LEU A 513 -0.52 2.93 -5.23
CA LEU A 513 -0.83 1.54 -4.88
C LEU A 513 -2.29 1.17 -5.17
N TYR A 514 -3.25 2.02 -4.78
CA TYR A 514 -4.68 1.73 -4.95
C TYR A 514 -5.10 1.62 -6.40
N GLN A 515 -4.62 2.53 -7.25
CA GLN A 515 -4.91 2.48 -8.67
C GLN A 515 -4.40 1.19 -9.32
N ILE A 516 -3.26 0.69 -8.85
CA ILE A 516 -2.74 -0.61 -9.28
C ILE A 516 -3.65 -1.73 -8.80
N MET A 517 -4.11 -1.69 -7.54
CA MET A 517 -4.98 -2.73 -6.98
C MET A 517 -6.35 -2.74 -7.65
N ASP A 518 -6.94 -1.57 -7.93
CA ASP A 518 -8.20 -1.46 -8.66
C ASP A 518 -8.09 -2.06 -10.08
N GLN A 519 -6.99 -1.79 -10.79
CA GLN A 519 -6.73 -2.38 -12.12
C GLN A 519 -6.53 -3.90 -12.05
N ILE A 520 -5.92 -4.42 -10.98
CA ILE A 520 -5.79 -5.86 -10.76
C ILE A 520 -7.16 -6.48 -10.52
N ASP A 521 -7.98 -5.88 -9.65
CA ASP A 521 -9.31 -6.38 -9.30
C ASP A 521 -10.21 -6.41 -10.56
N GLU A 522 -10.22 -5.35 -11.36
CA GLU A 522 -10.93 -5.27 -12.64
C GLU A 522 -10.46 -6.36 -13.61
N ARG A 523 -9.15 -6.54 -13.72
CA ARG A 523 -8.58 -7.52 -14.65
C ARG A 523 -8.81 -8.97 -14.22
N VAL A 524 -8.73 -9.25 -12.93
CA VAL A 524 -9.06 -10.58 -12.38
C VAL A 524 -10.52 -10.94 -12.67
N GLU A 525 -11.44 -9.98 -12.53
CA GLU A 525 -12.85 -10.21 -12.84
C GLU A 525 -13.05 -10.47 -14.35
N GLU A 526 -12.43 -9.67 -15.22
CA GLU A 526 -12.45 -9.92 -16.68
C GLU A 526 -11.93 -11.32 -17.06
N ILE A 527 -10.81 -11.75 -16.45
CA ILE A 527 -10.23 -13.07 -16.70
C ILE A 527 -11.18 -14.16 -16.20
N ARG A 528 -11.80 -14.01 -15.03
CA ARG A 528 -12.77 -14.95 -14.49
C ARG A 528 -14.02 -15.05 -15.36
N GLU A 529 -14.54 -13.92 -15.82
CA GLU A 529 -15.66 -13.91 -16.76
C GLU A 529 -15.30 -14.57 -18.09
N ALA A 530 -14.11 -14.28 -18.63
CA ALA A 530 -13.62 -14.93 -19.84
C ALA A 530 -13.39 -16.44 -19.66
N ALA A 531 -12.83 -16.86 -18.52
CA ALA A 531 -12.64 -18.26 -18.16
C ALA A 531 -13.99 -18.98 -17.95
N ALA A 532 -14.92 -18.38 -17.22
CA ALA A 532 -16.27 -18.91 -17.05
C ALA A 532 -16.98 -19.09 -18.40
N ASN A 533 -16.70 -18.25 -19.37
CA ASN A 533 -17.20 -18.34 -20.73
C ASN A 533 -16.45 -19.39 -21.58
N SER A 534 -15.19 -19.69 -21.29
CA SER A 534 -14.33 -20.62 -22.08
C SER A 534 -14.23 -22.03 -21.48
N GLU A 535 -14.15 -22.18 -20.15
CA GLU A 535 -14.06 -23.49 -19.47
C GLU A 535 -15.32 -24.32 -19.58
N SER A 536 -16.47 -23.67 -19.83
CA SER A 536 -17.72 -24.41 -19.97
C SER A 536 -17.74 -25.29 -21.23
N GLY A 537 -16.90 -25.06 -22.23
CA GLY A 537 -17.08 -25.68 -23.54
C GLY A 537 -18.48 -25.45 -24.12
N ILE A 538 -19.22 -24.54 -23.49
CA ILE A 538 -20.60 -24.22 -23.81
C ILE A 538 -20.59 -23.04 -24.77
N LEU A 539 -20.90 -23.35 -26.01
CA LEU A 539 -20.97 -22.34 -27.06
C LEU A 539 -22.18 -21.41 -26.86
N PHE A 540 -23.29 -21.96 -26.34
CA PHE A 540 -24.57 -21.26 -26.20
C PHE A 540 -25.21 -21.48 -24.83
N ARG A 541 -25.58 -20.38 -24.16
CA ARG A 541 -26.32 -20.40 -22.90
C ARG A 541 -27.84 -20.49 -23.13
N PRO A 542 -28.60 -21.02 -22.19
CA PRO A 542 -30.06 -21.04 -22.27
C PRO A 542 -30.64 -19.64 -22.33
N ALA A 543 -31.58 -19.40 -23.22
CA ALA A 543 -32.25 -18.10 -23.33
C ALA A 543 -33.70 -18.24 -23.72
N GLN A 544 -34.51 -17.28 -23.31
CA GLN A 544 -35.89 -17.08 -23.74
C GLN A 544 -36.06 -15.68 -24.31
N ILE A 545 -36.55 -15.59 -25.56
CA ILE A 545 -36.78 -14.31 -26.23
C ILE A 545 -38.23 -14.21 -26.71
N ARG A 546 -38.73 -12.99 -26.83
CA ARG A 546 -40.06 -12.66 -27.36
C ARG A 546 -39.90 -11.85 -28.63
N TYR A 547 -40.65 -12.16 -29.66
CA TYR A 547 -40.78 -11.34 -30.86
C TYR A 547 -41.58 -10.06 -30.58
N LEU A 548 -41.06 -8.91 -31.00
CA LEU A 548 -41.64 -7.58 -30.73
C LEU A 548 -42.58 -7.07 -31.83
N ASN A 549 -43.06 -7.93 -32.72
CA ASN A 549 -43.92 -7.56 -33.85
C ASN A 549 -43.31 -6.51 -34.82
N MET A 550 -41.97 -6.42 -34.83
CA MET A 550 -41.22 -5.51 -35.68
C MET A 550 -40.31 -6.32 -36.63
N SER A 551 -40.57 -6.25 -37.92
CA SER A 551 -39.68 -6.85 -38.93
C SER A 551 -39.09 -5.75 -39.82
N PHE A 552 -37.80 -5.82 -40.07
CA PHE A 552 -37.04 -4.81 -40.81
C PHE A 552 -36.61 -5.30 -42.18
N LYS A 553 -36.46 -6.62 -42.39
CA LYS A 553 -36.02 -7.24 -43.61
C LYS A 553 -36.52 -8.68 -43.73
N ASP A 554 -36.86 -9.11 -44.97
CA ASP A 554 -37.47 -10.43 -45.19
C ASP A 554 -36.46 -11.53 -45.45
N LYS A 555 -35.29 -11.23 -46.06
CA LYS A 555 -34.28 -12.24 -46.42
C LYS A 555 -32.85 -11.68 -46.45
N PRO A 556 -31.97 -12.14 -45.54
CA PRO A 556 -32.30 -12.91 -44.33
C PRO A 556 -33.23 -12.12 -43.44
N ALA A 557 -34.04 -12.79 -42.64
CA ALA A 557 -35.03 -12.12 -41.77
C ALA A 557 -34.32 -11.26 -40.73
N VAL A 558 -34.75 -10.00 -40.59
CA VAL A 558 -34.31 -9.10 -39.51
C VAL A 558 -35.53 -8.63 -38.77
N PHE A 559 -35.60 -8.93 -37.46
CA PHE A 559 -36.74 -8.57 -36.63
C PHE A 559 -36.30 -8.25 -35.20
N GLY A 560 -37.12 -7.45 -34.51
CA GLY A 560 -36.89 -7.04 -33.12
C GLY A 560 -37.30 -8.17 -32.16
N VAL A 561 -36.45 -8.41 -31.16
CA VAL A 561 -36.74 -9.31 -30.04
C VAL A 561 -36.42 -8.66 -28.71
N GLN A 562 -37.10 -9.11 -27.67
CA GLN A 562 -36.75 -8.82 -26.28
C GLN A 562 -36.21 -10.09 -25.65
N VAL A 563 -35.05 -10.00 -25.00
CA VAL A 563 -34.51 -11.10 -24.21
C VAL A 563 -35.23 -11.12 -22.87
N LEU A 564 -36.02 -12.17 -22.62
CA LEU A 564 -36.82 -12.32 -21.41
C LEU A 564 -36.03 -12.99 -20.29
N LYS A 565 -35.19 -13.97 -20.63
CA LYS A 565 -34.37 -14.75 -19.70
C LYS A 565 -33.05 -15.12 -20.35
N GLY A 566 -31.98 -15.08 -19.56
CA GLY A 566 -30.64 -15.49 -19.99
C GLY A 566 -30.02 -14.58 -21.06
N GLN A 567 -29.24 -15.17 -21.99
CA GLN A 567 -28.55 -14.42 -23.05
C GLN A 567 -28.56 -15.18 -24.37
N ILE A 568 -28.66 -14.43 -25.47
CA ILE A 568 -28.53 -14.98 -26.84
C ILE A 568 -27.18 -14.57 -27.46
N ARG A 569 -26.69 -15.43 -28.36
CA ARG A 569 -25.40 -15.21 -29.03
C ARG A 569 -25.50 -15.45 -30.56
N VAL A 570 -24.67 -14.72 -31.28
CA VAL A 570 -24.49 -14.99 -32.73
C VAL A 570 -24.07 -16.42 -32.94
N GLY A 571 -24.72 -17.11 -33.87
CA GLY A 571 -24.51 -18.51 -34.14
C GLY A 571 -25.45 -19.45 -33.39
N GLN A 572 -26.19 -19.00 -32.38
CA GLN A 572 -27.16 -19.81 -31.63
C GLN A 572 -28.42 -20.09 -32.52
N GLU A 573 -28.95 -21.28 -32.39
CA GLU A 573 -30.20 -21.66 -33.01
C GLU A 573 -31.39 -21.27 -32.12
N LEU A 574 -32.49 -20.91 -32.75
CA LEU A 574 -33.74 -20.58 -32.08
C LEU A 574 -34.74 -21.72 -32.18
N LEU A 575 -35.27 -22.20 -31.07
CA LEU A 575 -36.32 -23.18 -30.96
C LEU A 575 -37.69 -22.51 -30.81
N ARG A 576 -38.74 -23.11 -31.37
CA ARG A 576 -40.13 -22.67 -31.18
C ARG A 576 -40.70 -23.18 -29.89
N SER A 577 -41.58 -22.40 -29.29
CA SER A 577 -42.34 -22.79 -28.08
C SER A 577 -43.58 -23.67 -28.38
N ASP A 578 -43.77 -24.06 -29.63
CA ASP A 578 -44.96 -24.81 -30.11
C ASP A 578 -44.95 -26.33 -29.78
N GLY A 579 -43.97 -26.76 -28.99
CA GLY A 579 -43.79 -28.19 -28.62
C GLY A 579 -43.30 -29.07 -29.77
N THR A 580 -43.10 -28.53 -30.98
CA THR A 580 -42.61 -29.33 -32.12
C THR A 580 -41.10 -29.54 -32.13
N GLY A 581 -40.35 -28.78 -31.29
CA GLY A 581 -38.88 -28.78 -31.23
C GLY A 581 -38.21 -28.37 -32.51
N ARG A 582 -38.96 -27.71 -33.41
CA ARG A 582 -38.42 -27.24 -34.68
C ARG A 582 -37.54 -26.04 -34.50
N VAL A 583 -36.36 -26.12 -35.05
CA VAL A 583 -35.45 -24.98 -35.15
C VAL A 583 -36.04 -23.94 -36.09
N LEU A 584 -36.31 -22.74 -35.59
CA LEU A 584 -36.70 -21.60 -36.43
C LEU A 584 -35.59 -21.21 -37.40
N GLY A 585 -34.39 -21.05 -36.88
CA GLY A 585 -33.20 -20.67 -37.67
C GLY A 585 -32.04 -20.31 -36.75
N LYS A 586 -30.91 -19.92 -37.35
CA LYS A 586 -29.67 -19.55 -36.71
C LYS A 586 -29.47 -18.03 -36.69
N ILE A 587 -29.09 -17.46 -35.57
CA ILE A 587 -28.79 -16.04 -35.42
C ILE A 587 -27.50 -15.70 -36.20
N LEU A 588 -27.57 -14.76 -37.13
CA LEU A 588 -26.45 -14.32 -37.98
C LEU A 588 -25.79 -13.03 -37.40
N SER A 589 -26.58 -12.12 -36.84
CA SER A 589 -26.10 -10.90 -36.19
C SER A 589 -27.08 -10.44 -35.13
N ILE A 590 -26.59 -9.66 -34.14
CA ILE A 590 -27.34 -9.04 -33.06
C ILE A 590 -27.01 -7.55 -33.06
N GLY A 591 -28.03 -6.69 -32.85
CA GLY A 591 -27.82 -5.26 -32.83
C GLY A 591 -27.49 -4.63 -34.19
N THR A 592 -27.21 -3.32 -34.21
CA THR A 592 -26.78 -2.57 -35.39
C THR A 592 -25.28 -2.39 -35.48
N ASP A 593 -24.56 -2.50 -34.36
CA ASP A 593 -23.14 -2.12 -34.20
C ASP A 593 -22.18 -3.33 -34.14
N GLY A 594 -22.66 -4.52 -34.50
CA GLY A 594 -21.80 -5.73 -34.54
C GLY A 594 -21.67 -6.44 -33.20
N GLU A 595 -22.60 -6.26 -32.34
CA GLU A 595 -22.72 -6.98 -31.06
C GLU A 595 -22.79 -8.51 -31.31
N THR A 596 -22.12 -9.26 -30.46
CA THR A 596 -22.10 -10.74 -30.57
C THR A 596 -23.02 -11.41 -29.55
N VAL A 597 -23.45 -10.71 -28.53
CA VAL A 597 -24.30 -11.20 -27.42
C VAL A 597 -25.34 -10.13 -27.07
N ALA A 598 -26.55 -10.57 -26.67
CA ALA A 598 -27.55 -9.72 -26.03
C ALA A 598 -28.05 -10.37 -24.72
N HIS A 599 -28.25 -9.54 -23.71
CA HIS A 599 -28.51 -9.93 -22.33
C HIS A 599 -29.98 -9.75 -21.93
N GLU A 600 -30.35 -10.35 -20.82
CA GLU A 600 -31.69 -10.27 -20.25
C GLU A 600 -32.14 -8.82 -20.06
N GLY A 601 -33.39 -8.54 -20.50
CA GLY A 601 -33.99 -7.20 -20.47
C GLY A 601 -33.77 -6.38 -21.74
N GLU A 602 -32.79 -6.70 -22.57
CA GLU A 602 -32.48 -5.93 -23.78
C GLU A 602 -33.51 -6.15 -24.90
N GLN A 603 -33.74 -5.11 -25.67
CA GLN A 603 -34.55 -5.14 -26.89
C GLN A 603 -33.62 -4.85 -28.07
N VAL A 604 -33.38 -5.87 -28.89
CA VAL A 604 -32.40 -5.79 -29.98
C VAL A 604 -32.95 -6.35 -31.28
N PRO A 605 -32.60 -5.79 -32.45
CA PRO A 605 -32.83 -6.45 -33.73
C PRO A 605 -31.89 -7.62 -33.88
N ILE A 606 -32.42 -8.76 -34.30
CA ILE A 606 -31.61 -9.94 -34.68
C ILE A 606 -31.80 -10.29 -36.15
N GLN A 607 -30.74 -10.75 -36.78
CA GLN A 607 -30.77 -11.31 -38.08
C GLN A 607 -30.74 -12.83 -37.99
N VAL A 608 -31.69 -13.51 -38.64
CA VAL A 608 -31.80 -14.96 -38.64
C VAL A 608 -31.77 -15.50 -40.07
N ASN A 609 -31.15 -16.64 -40.28
CA ASN A 609 -30.94 -17.26 -41.62
C ASN A 609 -32.22 -17.86 -42.26
N ILE A 610 -33.37 -17.23 -42.05
CA ILE A 610 -34.65 -17.65 -42.62
C ILE A 610 -35.22 -16.55 -43.52
N ARG A 611 -36.29 -16.90 -44.24
CA ARG A 611 -37.16 -15.94 -44.91
C ARG A 611 -38.29 -15.56 -43.95
N PHE A 612 -38.42 -14.27 -43.64
CA PHE A 612 -39.53 -13.76 -42.87
C PHE A 612 -40.86 -13.95 -43.62
N SER A 613 -41.85 -14.50 -42.96
CA SER A 613 -43.23 -14.52 -43.43
C SER A 613 -44.17 -14.53 -42.22
N ARG A 614 -45.30 -13.80 -42.30
CA ARG A 614 -46.31 -13.81 -41.23
C ARG A 614 -46.91 -15.19 -40.91
N SER A 615 -46.71 -16.15 -41.77
CA SER A 615 -47.07 -17.57 -41.54
C SER A 615 -45.97 -18.30 -40.73
N ASN A 616 -44.78 -17.75 -40.66
CA ASN A 616 -43.62 -18.39 -39.99
C ASN A 616 -43.33 -17.85 -38.61
N ILE A 617 -43.79 -16.64 -38.29
CA ILE A 617 -43.59 -15.99 -36.98
C ILE A 617 -44.92 -15.32 -36.59
N ILE A 618 -45.48 -15.71 -35.44
CA ILE A 618 -46.74 -15.20 -34.89
C ILE A 618 -46.50 -14.06 -33.93
N GLU A 619 -47.47 -13.15 -33.80
CA GLU A 619 -47.38 -12.02 -32.84
C GLU A 619 -47.10 -12.50 -31.43
N ASP A 620 -46.12 -11.84 -30.75
CA ASP A 620 -45.69 -12.16 -29.38
C ASP A 620 -45.16 -13.61 -29.18
N GLU A 621 -44.78 -14.29 -30.26
CA GLU A 621 -44.22 -15.63 -30.20
C GLU A 621 -42.93 -15.68 -29.36
N ILE A 622 -42.81 -16.69 -28.54
CA ILE A 622 -41.66 -16.92 -27.70
C ILE A 622 -40.76 -17.96 -28.40
N PHE A 623 -39.45 -17.65 -28.43
CA PHE A 623 -38.42 -18.56 -28.89
C PHE A 623 -37.42 -18.84 -27.77
N TYR A 624 -36.82 -20.00 -27.84
CA TYR A 624 -35.75 -20.38 -26.92
C TYR A 624 -34.40 -20.48 -27.66
N GLY A 625 -33.36 -19.91 -27.04
CA GLY A 625 -31.99 -20.08 -27.53
C GLY A 625 -31.55 -21.53 -27.32
N ASN A 626 -31.39 -22.27 -28.40
CA ASN A 626 -31.06 -23.71 -28.36
C ASN A 626 -29.72 -23.96 -27.70
N VAL A 627 -29.64 -25.02 -26.90
CA VAL A 627 -28.43 -25.54 -26.28
C VAL A 627 -28.09 -26.87 -26.94
N LEU A 628 -26.86 -27.01 -27.41
CA LEU A 628 -26.44 -28.27 -28.04
C LEU A 628 -26.40 -29.41 -27.01
N GLU A 629 -26.64 -30.64 -27.45
CA GLU A 629 -26.65 -31.83 -26.58
C GLU A 629 -25.32 -32.03 -25.85
N GLY A 630 -24.18 -31.72 -26.49
CA GLY A 630 -22.86 -31.73 -25.85
C GLY A 630 -22.73 -30.70 -24.73
N ASP A 631 -23.22 -29.48 -24.97
CA ASP A 631 -23.20 -28.38 -24.02
C ASP A 631 -24.13 -28.66 -22.84
N SER A 632 -25.25 -29.31 -23.07
CA SER A 632 -26.23 -29.67 -22.02
C SER A 632 -25.60 -30.52 -20.91
N LYS A 633 -24.66 -31.41 -21.24
CA LYS A 633 -23.91 -32.23 -20.27
C LYS A 633 -22.91 -31.43 -19.44
N ASN A 634 -22.33 -30.41 -20.03
CA ASN A 634 -21.32 -29.54 -19.41
C ASN A 634 -21.95 -28.43 -18.55
N MET A 635 -23.26 -28.15 -18.73
CA MET A 635 -24.01 -27.15 -17.95
C MET A 635 -24.04 -27.41 -16.42
N ARG A 636 -23.71 -28.64 -15.95
CA ARG A 636 -23.54 -28.94 -14.53
C ARG A 636 -22.43 -28.19 -13.85
N ASN A 637 -21.39 -27.86 -14.61
CA ASN A 637 -20.17 -27.25 -14.10
C ASN A 637 -20.20 -25.73 -14.20
N VAL A 638 -21.30 -25.15 -14.68
CA VAL A 638 -21.48 -23.72 -14.89
C VAL A 638 -22.50 -23.16 -13.91
N SER A 639 -22.19 -22.04 -13.29
CA SER A 639 -23.15 -21.29 -12.51
C SER A 639 -24.14 -20.57 -13.42
N LEU A 640 -25.33 -21.14 -13.58
CA LEU A 640 -26.45 -20.51 -14.27
C LEU A 640 -27.21 -19.60 -13.33
N SER A 641 -27.65 -18.44 -13.82
CA SER A 641 -28.60 -17.59 -13.11
C SER A 641 -29.96 -18.30 -12.94
N GLU A 642 -30.81 -17.83 -12.03
CA GLU A 642 -32.17 -18.39 -11.84
C GLU A 642 -32.98 -18.31 -13.13
N SER A 643 -32.85 -17.21 -13.89
CA SER A 643 -33.54 -17.02 -15.18
C SER A 643 -33.00 -17.95 -16.29
N GLU A 644 -31.69 -18.22 -16.31
CA GLU A 644 -31.10 -19.20 -17.22
C GLU A 644 -31.50 -20.63 -16.90
N LYS A 645 -31.60 -20.97 -15.61
CA LYS A 645 -32.11 -22.28 -15.15
C LYS A 645 -33.56 -22.54 -15.62
N ASP A 646 -34.41 -21.52 -15.45
CA ASP A 646 -35.81 -21.61 -15.92
C ASP A 646 -35.89 -21.78 -17.45
N ALA A 647 -35.12 -21.00 -18.21
CA ALA A 647 -35.08 -21.13 -19.67
C ALA A 647 -34.56 -22.51 -20.08
N PHE A 648 -33.56 -23.05 -19.37
CA PHE A 648 -33.00 -24.36 -19.65
C PHE A 648 -33.98 -25.50 -19.37
N ILE A 649 -34.78 -25.43 -18.31
CA ILE A 649 -35.83 -26.41 -18.01
C ILE A 649 -36.84 -26.50 -19.19
N GLU A 650 -37.25 -25.36 -19.72
CA GLU A 650 -38.19 -25.34 -20.87
C GLU A 650 -37.53 -25.89 -22.15
N ILE A 651 -36.28 -25.59 -22.41
CA ILE A 651 -35.51 -26.16 -23.53
C ILE A 651 -35.40 -27.67 -23.42
N ILE A 652 -35.15 -28.21 -22.20
CA ILE A 652 -35.10 -29.66 -21.94
C ILE A 652 -36.46 -30.28 -22.22
N LYS A 653 -37.56 -29.70 -21.77
CA LYS A 653 -38.90 -30.19 -22.05
C LYS A 653 -39.18 -30.29 -23.56
N ILE A 654 -38.87 -29.24 -24.30
CA ILE A 654 -39.05 -29.20 -25.75
C ILE A 654 -38.24 -30.32 -26.44
N HIS A 655 -37.02 -30.56 -25.99
CA HIS A 655 -36.18 -31.63 -26.58
C HIS A 655 -36.60 -33.03 -26.15
N GLN A 656 -37.11 -33.21 -24.89
CA GLN A 656 -37.56 -34.51 -24.41
C GLN A 656 -38.85 -34.98 -25.09
N GLU A 657 -39.66 -34.08 -25.57
CA GLU A 657 -40.80 -34.42 -26.43
C GLU A 657 -40.38 -35.11 -27.74
N ILE A 658 -39.12 -34.90 -28.17
CA ILE A 658 -38.57 -35.43 -29.43
C ILE A 658 -37.60 -36.59 -29.18
N LEU A 659 -36.71 -36.44 -28.19
CA LEU A 659 -35.65 -37.39 -27.85
C LEU A 659 -35.78 -37.69 -26.34
N GLN A 660 -36.30 -38.87 -25.99
CA GLN A 660 -36.54 -39.27 -24.59
C GLN A 660 -35.30 -39.26 -23.69
N GLU A 661 -34.10 -39.17 -24.26
CA GLU A 661 -32.83 -39.20 -23.52
C GLU A 661 -32.15 -37.81 -23.37
N PHE A 662 -32.69 -36.77 -23.99
CA PHE A 662 -32.08 -35.44 -23.92
C PHE A 662 -32.04 -34.89 -22.47
N GLY A 663 -30.89 -34.50 -21.99
CA GLY A 663 -30.71 -33.99 -20.63
C GLY A 663 -30.73 -35.05 -19.53
N TYR A 664 -30.84 -36.33 -19.83
CA TYR A 664 -30.80 -37.45 -18.87
C TYR A 664 -29.41 -37.52 -18.23
N GLY A 665 -29.30 -37.15 -17.02
CA GLY A 665 -28.03 -37.10 -16.32
C GLY A 665 -27.83 -35.80 -15.51
N PHE A 666 -28.65 -34.79 -15.72
CA PHE A 666 -28.57 -33.50 -15.01
C PHE A 666 -29.04 -33.58 -13.57
N GLY A 667 -29.77 -34.62 -13.13
CA GLY A 667 -30.39 -34.67 -11.82
C GLY A 667 -31.50 -33.62 -11.59
N TRP A 668 -31.80 -32.84 -12.63
CA TRP A 668 -32.91 -31.90 -12.66
C TRP A 668 -34.18 -32.71 -13.04
N LYS A 669 -35.02 -32.96 -12.06
CA LYS A 669 -36.34 -33.44 -12.37
C LYS A 669 -37.19 -32.28 -12.86
N PRO A 670 -37.98 -32.43 -13.94
CA PRO A 670 -38.93 -31.41 -14.40
C PRO A 670 -39.93 -31.04 -13.30
#